data_c1b48f95124bacf0216186d7515bacf4
#
_entry.id   c1b48f95124bacf0216186d7515bacf4
#
_cell.length_a   1.000
_cell.length_b   1.000
_cell.length_c   1.000
_cell.angle_alpha   90.00
_cell.angle_beta   90.00
_cell.angle_gamma   90.00
#
_symmetry.space_group_name_H-M   'P 1'
#
loop_
_entity.id
_entity.type
_entity.pdbx_description
1 polymer ?
#
loop_
_entity_poly.entity_id
_entity_poly.type
_entity_poly.pdbx_seq_one_letter_code
_entity_poly.pdbx_strand_id
1 'polypeptide(L)'
;MLSINLDDVMQVLTNVRGYLIAFGVVALLAIVVMIAVRKLPKAKKKMIRAQAGLAILLALTIVVNLICTGPMSTMLDLVSGSGTITEETSAKATELVNEITADGVVLAKDEDGILPVASGSKLNVFGWASTNPCYGGTGSGALNTAYPVTDLLTGLHDAGIETNEELSKFYTDYKADRPSVGMVAQDWTLPEPNVSLYTDEMMENAKAFSDTAMVVITRVGGEGADLPTDMASVVDGSWIRRVAQAYGSERGTAYYNGTYDDSLNEGNDWDKGDHFLQLSNREEDLLDLVTANFDNVILVYNGANAFQMDFLKDYPQIKGVLLCPGTGQSGFEGFGKVVSGEVNPSGRTVDTYVSNLKNAPWWNNFGDFKYTNTEELNSDSSFFDPEGTTPSFVNYVEGIYVGYKFYETAADEGLINYDDEVVFPFGYGLSYTSFTKEMSGITNDGTNLNFTVTVTNTGSVAGKDVVEIYSDPPYTNGGIEKSSANLLDFAKTSELAPGESQTIEFSIPVEDLASYDYQTNGCYVLEAGDYVISANDDSHNVADSQTYTVASDIVYNESNKRGSDAVAATNEFDFAEGEITYLSRADGFANYAEATAAPATYEMTDEQKAAFDNAHTYTEAGYQNDDDANAADITTGAKNGLKLVDLRGVDYNDAKWDQLLDQMTIDEMQQTIGFGGYQTAAVSSIEKVRTNDCDGPASINNTFTGVGSVGFPAATLIGMTWDKDLAYAFGDSIGEMANEMDTSGWYGPAMNIHRTAFAGRNFEYYSEDGVLSGRMASNAIMGAQEHGVYAYMKHFALNDQEGNRTSMAATWSNEQAIREIYLKPFELSVKDADCHAVMSSFNYIGTRWAGGCKELLKNVLRGEWGFVGFVETDYFGVYGYMTADQGVRNGCDLMLCTTGNDFNTVTVLTNSSKQALREASKNILYTVVNSRAYAAENLNPGMAKWEIIMIGADVLVALLIVALEIKTFKSYKKRKEEEEENA
;
A
#
# COMPACT_ATOMS: atom_id res chain seq x y z
N MET A 1 -13.40 -11.42 12.96
CA MET A 1 -14.23 -11.02 14.13
C MET A 1 -14.25 -9.50 14.12
N LEU A 2 -15.42 -8.87 14.03
CA LEU A 2 -15.54 -7.41 14.00
C LEU A 2 -14.80 -6.82 15.21
N SER A 3 -13.67 -6.18 14.99
CA SER A 3 -13.04 -5.33 15.99
C SER A 3 -13.79 -3.98 16.00
N ILE A 4 -15.02 -3.98 16.52
CA ILE A 4 -15.72 -2.72 16.76
C ILE A 4 -14.94 -2.01 17.86
N ASN A 5 -14.14 -1.04 17.45
CA ASN A 5 -13.43 -0.17 18.36
C ASN A 5 -14.46 0.68 19.11
N LEU A 6 -14.25 0.87 20.43
CA LEU A 6 -15.13 1.72 21.26
C LEU A 6 -15.22 3.14 20.67
N ASP A 7 -14.26 3.51 19.94
CA ASP A 7 -14.04 4.83 19.34
C ASP A 7 -14.94 5.03 18.11
N ASP A 8 -15.09 4.02 17.25
CA ASP A 8 -16.09 4.01 16.19
C ASP A 8 -17.51 4.14 16.76
N VAL A 9 -17.78 3.48 17.88
CA VAL A 9 -19.05 3.60 18.59
C VAL A 9 -19.27 5.02 19.11
N MET A 10 -18.25 5.69 19.63
CA MET A 10 -18.37 7.06 20.14
C MET A 10 -18.55 8.07 19.00
N GLN A 11 -17.90 7.88 17.89
CA GLN A 11 -18.09 8.72 16.70
C GLN A 11 -19.49 8.55 16.10
N VAL A 12 -19.95 7.31 15.99
CA VAL A 12 -21.34 7.02 15.60
C VAL A 12 -22.32 7.70 16.55
N LEU A 13 -22.13 7.60 17.87
CA LEU A 13 -23.00 8.27 18.86
C LEU A 13 -22.98 9.79 18.68
N THR A 14 -21.85 10.37 18.34
CA THR A 14 -21.73 11.80 18.06
C THR A 14 -22.54 12.20 16.83
N ASN A 15 -22.43 11.45 15.74
CA ASN A 15 -23.14 11.69 14.49
C ASN A 15 -24.66 11.51 14.62
N VAL A 16 -25.12 10.58 15.49
CA VAL A 16 -26.56 10.35 15.70
C VAL A 16 -27.15 11.15 16.87
N ARG A 17 -26.35 11.89 17.65
CA ARG A 17 -26.81 12.61 18.85
C ARG A 17 -28.02 13.52 18.61
N GLY A 18 -28.07 14.20 17.46
CA GLY A 18 -29.18 15.08 17.09
C GLY A 18 -30.52 14.34 17.00
N TYR A 19 -30.49 13.17 16.36
CA TYR A 19 -31.67 12.29 16.24
C TYR A 19 -32.11 11.72 17.58
N LEU A 20 -31.16 11.35 18.45
CA LEU A 20 -31.44 10.84 19.80
C LEU A 20 -32.02 11.94 20.69
N ILE A 21 -31.52 13.17 20.59
CA ILE A 21 -32.07 14.32 21.31
C ILE A 21 -33.51 14.59 20.85
N ALA A 22 -33.78 14.62 19.53
CA ALA A 22 -35.11 14.82 18.98
C ALA A 22 -36.10 13.76 19.49
N PHE A 23 -35.70 12.48 19.49
CA PHE A 23 -36.48 11.41 20.09
C PHE A 23 -36.74 11.63 21.58
N GLY A 24 -35.68 12.00 22.34
CA GLY A 24 -35.78 12.27 23.77
C GLY A 24 -36.77 13.39 24.09
N VAL A 25 -36.79 14.47 23.29
CA VAL A 25 -37.76 15.56 23.44
C VAL A 25 -39.19 15.08 23.20
N VAL A 26 -39.43 14.30 22.13
CA VAL A 26 -40.78 13.75 21.84
C VAL A 26 -41.23 12.80 22.94
N ALA A 27 -40.33 11.92 23.41
CA ALA A 27 -40.64 10.99 24.50
C ALA A 27 -40.96 11.73 25.80
N LEU A 28 -40.18 12.77 26.16
CA LEU A 28 -40.43 13.60 27.31
C LEU A 28 -41.80 14.30 27.24
N LEU A 29 -42.11 14.92 26.11
CA LEU A 29 -43.39 15.57 25.90
C LEU A 29 -44.56 14.57 26.04
N ALA A 30 -44.44 13.37 25.48
CA ALA A 30 -45.45 12.33 25.64
C ALA A 30 -45.63 11.89 27.10
N ILE A 31 -44.53 11.75 27.85
CA ILE A 31 -44.58 11.45 29.30
C ILE A 31 -45.24 12.58 30.07
N VAL A 32 -44.91 13.83 29.77
CA VAL A 32 -45.55 15.00 30.40
C VAL A 32 -47.07 14.96 30.15
N VAL A 33 -47.50 14.68 28.90
CA VAL A 33 -48.92 14.51 28.56
C VAL A 33 -49.56 13.37 29.38
N MET A 34 -48.87 12.21 29.48
CA MET A 34 -49.37 11.08 30.29
C MET A 34 -49.54 11.43 31.76
N ILE A 35 -48.74 12.32 32.29
CA ILE A 35 -48.85 12.82 33.67
C ILE A 35 -49.93 13.90 33.80
N ALA A 36 -49.99 14.86 32.88
CA ALA A 36 -50.92 15.96 32.90
C ALA A 36 -52.39 15.52 32.86
N VAL A 37 -52.70 14.43 32.13
CA VAL A 37 -54.06 13.90 32.02
C VAL A 37 -54.56 13.12 33.24
N ARG A 38 -53.82 13.12 34.36
CA ARG A 38 -54.16 12.32 35.56
C ARG A 38 -55.54 12.68 36.18
N LYS A 39 -56.01 13.91 35.98
CA LYS A 39 -57.30 14.40 36.49
C LYS A 39 -58.45 14.18 35.51
N LEU A 40 -58.23 13.71 34.32
CA LEU A 40 -59.32 13.44 33.31
C LEU A 40 -60.10 12.18 33.67
N PRO A 41 -61.38 12.05 33.21
CA PRO A 41 -62.14 10.82 33.28
C PRO A 41 -61.33 9.60 32.79
N LYS A 42 -61.57 8.43 33.42
CA LYS A 42 -60.79 7.20 33.26
C LYS A 42 -60.67 6.77 31.79
N ALA A 43 -61.83 6.88 31.02
CA ALA A 43 -61.83 6.56 29.59
C ALA A 43 -60.88 7.49 28.80
N LYS A 44 -61.02 8.81 28.90
CA LYS A 44 -60.20 9.80 28.21
C LYS A 44 -58.72 9.69 28.65
N LYS A 45 -58.47 9.53 29.95
CA LYS A 45 -57.10 9.40 30.50
C LYS A 45 -56.37 8.20 29.91
N LYS A 46 -57.00 7.02 29.85
CA LYS A 46 -56.41 5.82 29.31
C LYS A 46 -56.19 5.93 27.79
N MET A 47 -57.14 6.55 27.08
CA MET A 47 -56.99 6.79 25.63
C MET A 47 -55.78 7.68 25.34
N ILE A 48 -55.69 8.85 25.98
CA ILE A 48 -54.58 9.78 25.75
C ILE A 48 -53.25 9.17 26.14
N ARG A 49 -53.19 8.40 27.22
CA ARG A 49 -51.94 7.70 27.59
C ARG A 49 -51.53 6.64 26.59
N ALA A 50 -52.48 5.92 26.00
CA ALA A 50 -52.20 4.98 24.95
C ALA A 50 -51.71 5.68 23.67
N GLN A 51 -52.33 6.78 23.28
CA GLN A 51 -51.92 7.63 22.15
C GLN A 51 -50.49 8.17 22.35
N ALA A 52 -50.18 8.69 23.54
CA ALA A 52 -48.83 9.16 23.88
C ALA A 52 -47.82 8.02 23.81
N GLY A 53 -48.15 6.80 24.24
CA GLY A 53 -47.28 5.64 24.07
C GLY A 53 -47.07 5.26 22.59
N LEU A 54 -48.10 5.31 21.76
CA LEU A 54 -48.02 5.07 20.33
C LEU A 54 -47.17 6.15 19.62
N ALA A 55 -47.27 7.41 20.06
CA ALA A 55 -46.47 8.50 19.53
C ALA A 55 -44.95 8.29 19.83
N ILE A 56 -44.61 7.76 21.00
CA ILE A 56 -43.23 7.38 21.32
C ILE A 56 -42.74 6.26 20.39
N LEU A 57 -43.55 5.23 20.17
CA LEU A 57 -43.19 4.12 19.28
C LEU A 57 -42.98 4.61 17.84
N LEU A 58 -43.90 5.43 17.33
CA LEU A 58 -43.79 6.01 15.99
C LEU A 58 -42.54 6.88 15.86
N ALA A 59 -42.25 7.75 16.87
CA ALA A 59 -41.08 8.59 16.86
C ALA A 59 -39.78 7.76 16.89
N LEU A 60 -39.77 6.66 17.67
CA LEU A 60 -38.62 5.74 17.69
C LEU A 60 -38.40 5.12 16.31
N THR A 61 -39.45 4.62 15.66
CA THR A 61 -39.36 4.03 14.33
C THR A 61 -38.84 5.04 13.31
N ILE A 62 -39.36 6.27 13.31
CA ILE A 62 -38.92 7.33 12.40
C ILE A 62 -37.41 7.65 12.66
N VAL A 63 -37.00 7.79 13.92
CA VAL A 63 -35.61 8.11 14.25
C VAL A 63 -34.67 6.97 13.87
N VAL A 64 -35.04 5.71 14.12
CA VAL A 64 -34.25 4.56 13.68
C VAL A 64 -34.09 4.54 12.15
N ASN A 65 -35.17 4.78 11.41
CA ASN A 65 -35.10 4.88 9.95
C ASN A 65 -34.17 6.01 9.49
N LEU A 66 -34.33 7.21 10.07
CA LEU A 66 -33.47 8.35 9.73
C LEU A 66 -31.98 8.10 10.05
N ILE A 67 -31.70 7.36 11.10
CA ILE A 67 -30.32 6.96 11.46
C ILE A 67 -29.80 5.92 10.46
N CYS A 68 -30.58 4.88 10.17
CA CYS A 68 -30.16 3.80 9.29
C CYS A 68 -30.01 4.24 7.83
N THR A 69 -30.93 5.09 7.31
CA THR A 69 -30.87 5.61 5.94
C THR A 69 -30.02 6.88 5.78
N GLY A 70 -29.51 7.42 6.88
CA GLY A 70 -28.65 8.60 6.92
C GLY A 70 -27.24 8.23 7.41
N PRO A 71 -26.86 8.66 8.62
CA PRO A 71 -25.46 8.56 9.09
C PRO A 71 -24.94 7.12 9.26
N MET A 72 -25.80 6.12 9.29
CA MET A 72 -25.43 4.72 9.42
C MET A 72 -25.55 3.92 8.11
N SER A 73 -26.02 4.51 7.02
CA SER A 73 -26.29 3.77 5.78
C SER A 73 -25.05 3.10 5.23
N THR A 74 -23.94 3.85 5.13
CA THR A 74 -22.64 3.34 4.67
C THR A 74 -22.18 2.14 5.49
N MET A 75 -22.19 2.28 6.82
CA MET A 75 -21.81 1.22 7.74
C MET A 75 -22.69 -0.03 7.58
N LEU A 76 -24.00 0.15 7.41
CA LEU A 76 -24.94 -0.96 7.20
C LEU A 76 -24.73 -1.65 5.85
N ASP A 77 -24.40 -0.89 4.82
CA ASP A 77 -24.05 -1.44 3.52
C ASP A 77 -22.76 -2.28 3.60
N LEU A 78 -21.72 -1.74 4.22
CA LEU A 78 -20.45 -2.44 4.43
C LEU A 78 -20.62 -3.73 5.25
N VAL A 79 -21.37 -3.67 6.35
CA VAL A 79 -21.64 -4.85 7.23
C VAL A 79 -22.57 -5.87 6.55
N SER A 80 -23.39 -5.47 5.60
CA SER A 80 -24.29 -6.41 4.90
C SER A 80 -23.59 -7.30 3.86
N GLY A 81 -22.30 -7.00 3.60
CA GLY A 81 -21.38 -7.92 2.93
C GLY A 81 -21.37 -7.86 1.43
N SER A 82 -20.20 -8.05 0.87
CA SER A 82 -19.94 -8.42 -0.51
C SER A 82 -20.18 -9.92 -0.71
N GLY A 83 -20.22 -10.36 -1.96
CA GLY A 83 -20.22 -11.78 -2.34
C GLY A 83 -18.97 -12.53 -1.82
N THR A 84 -18.93 -13.81 -2.09
CA THR A 84 -17.77 -14.68 -1.87
C THR A 84 -17.31 -15.23 -3.21
N ILE A 85 -16.04 -15.52 -3.35
CA ILE A 85 -15.50 -16.15 -4.57
C ILE A 85 -15.98 -17.61 -4.67
N THR A 86 -16.10 -18.10 -5.90
CA THR A 86 -16.45 -19.49 -6.18
C THR A 86 -15.26 -20.42 -5.92
N GLU A 87 -15.52 -21.74 -5.79
CA GLU A 87 -14.47 -22.73 -5.67
C GLU A 87 -13.58 -22.77 -6.92
N GLU A 88 -14.13 -22.51 -8.10
CA GLU A 88 -13.39 -22.47 -9.36
C GLU A 88 -12.39 -21.29 -9.37
N THR A 89 -12.85 -20.08 -9.04
CA THR A 89 -12.00 -18.89 -8.96
C THR A 89 -10.94 -19.04 -7.86
N SER A 90 -11.32 -19.58 -6.70
CA SER A 90 -10.38 -19.89 -5.63
C SER A 90 -9.27 -20.85 -6.06
N ALA A 91 -9.62 -21.91 -6.80
CA ALA A 91 -8.63 -22.89 -7.28
C ALA A 91 -7.67 -22.30 -8.31
N LYS A 92 -8.18 -21.48 -9.25
CA LYS A 92 -7.34 -20.76 -10.23
C LYS A 92 -6.38 -19.79 -9.52
N ALA A 93 -6.88 -19.01 -8.57
CA ALA A 93 -6.05 -18.09 -7.81
C ALA A 93 -4.96 -18.82 -7.00
N THR A 94 -5.31 -19.97 -6.38
CA THR A 94 -4.36 -20.82 -5.65
C THR A 94 -3.24 -21.34 -6.57
N GLU A 95 -3.59 -21.79 -7.77
CA GLU A 95 -2.61 -22.26 -8.77
C GLU A 95 -1.66 -21.13 -9.18
N LEU A 96 -2.21 -19.93 -9.44
CA LEU A 96 -1.41 -18.75 -9.80
C LEU A 96 -0.51 -18.28 -8.64
N VAL A 97 -0.96 -18.35 -7.39
CA VAL A 97 -0.12 -18.08 -6.20
C VAL A 97 1.11 -18.99 -6.19
N ASN A 98 0.92 -20.28 -6.49
CA ASN A 98 2.01 -21.27 -6.55
C ASN A 98 2.96 -20.99 -7.72
N GLU A 99 2.43 -20.61 -8.87
CA GLU A 99 3.22 -20.26 -10.05
C GLU A 99 4.07 -19.01 -9.80
N ILE A 100 3.46 -17.92 -9.30
CA ILE A 100 4.17 -16.67 -8.95
C ILE A 100 5.28 -16.97 -7.94
N THR A 101 5.00 -17.78 -6.92
CA THR A 101 6.02 -18.11 -5.90
C THR A 101 7.15 -18.92 -6.52
N ALA A 102 6.87 -19.94 -7.32
CA ALA A 102 7.91 -20.74 -7.97
C ALA A 102 8.78 -19.91 -8.92
N ASP A 103 8.18 -18.94 -9.62
CA ASP A 103 8.89 -18.06 -10.56
C ASP A 103 9.67 -16.94 -9.86
N GLY A 104 9.23 -16.52 -8.64
CA GLY A 104 9.82 -15.41 -7.89
C GLY A 104 10.84 -15.82 -6.82
N VAL A 105 10.90 -17.07 -6.40
CA VAL A 105 11.95 -17.53 -5.45
C VAL A 105 13.32 -17.35 -6.08
N VAL A 106 14.21 -16.63 -5.38
CA VAL A 106 15.58 -16.36 -5.87
C VAL A 106 16.55 -17.40 -5.32
N LEU A 107 17.24 -18.09 -6.21
CA LEU A 107 18.41 -18.88 -5.88
C LEU A 107 19.62 -17.95 -5.83
N ALA A 108 20.05 -17.56 -4.62
CA ALA A 108 21.12 -16.58 -4.43
C ALA A 108 22.51 -17.24 -4.31
N LYS A 109 22.57 -18.53 -3.93
CA LYS A 109 23.83 -19.29 -3.86
C LYS A 109 23.54 -20.77 -4.13
N ASP A 110 24.40 -21.42 -4.92
CA ASP A 110 24.38 -22.87 -5.14
C ASP A 110 25.81 -23.40 -5.38
N GLU A 111 26.49 -23.74 -4.30
CA GLU A 111 27.82 -24.35 -4.38
C GLU A 111 27.73 -25.88 -4.33
N ASP A 112 28.60 -26.52 -5.06
CA ASP A 112 28.67 -27.99 -5.19
C ASP A 112 27.38 -28.67 -5.72
N GLY A 113 26.40 -27.88 -6.20
CA GLY A 113 25.10 -28.39 -6.68
C GLY A 113 24.28 -28.99 -5.54
N ILE A 114 24.26 -28.30 -4.36
CA ILE A 114 23.46 -28.76 -3.21
C ILE A 114 21.95 -28.67 -3.50
N LEU A 115 21.56 -27.81 -4.40
CA LEU A 115 20.22 -27.70 -4.96
C LEU A 115 20.23 -28.16 -6.44
N PRO A 116 19.16 -28.78 -6.92
CA PRO A 116 17.94 -29.12 -6.19
C PRO A 116 18.13 -30.36 -5.27
N VAL A 117 17.33 -30.37 -4.20
CA VAL A 117 17.19 -31.55 -3.33
C VAL A 117 16.29 -32.58 -4.03
N ALA A 118 16.83 -33.70 -4.48
CA ALA A 118 16.06 -34.66 -5.27
C ALA A 118 14.81 -35.17 -4.53
N SER A 119 13.69 -35.31 -5.23
CA SER A 119 12.47 -35.95 -4.69
C SER A 119 12.78 -37.34 -4.16
N GLY A 120 12.24 -37.71 -3.01
CA GLY A 120 12.55 -38.92 -2.25
C GLY A 120 13.72 -38.76 -1.27
N SER A 121 14.38 -37.59 -1.22
CA SER A 121 15.43 -37.29 -0.25
C SER A 121 14.86 -36.89 1.11
N LYS A 122 15.77 -36.91 2.10
CA LYS A 122 15.50 -36.47 3.48
C LYS A 122 16.22 -35.16 3.76
N LEU A 123 15.56 -34.26 4.51
CA LEU A 123 16.09 -32.94 4.84
C LEU A 123 15.81 -32.60 6.31
N ASN A 124 16.85 -32.23 7.06
CA ASN A 124 16.66 -31.67 8.39
C ASN A 124 16.33 -30.18 8.24
N VAL A 125 15.19 -29.73 8.75
CA VAL A 125 14.80 -28.32 8.68
C VAL A 125 14.90 -27.71 10.08
N PHE A 126 15.83 -26.77 10.25
CA PHE A 126 16.13 -26.07 11.49
C PHE A 126 15.58 -24.63 11.46
N GLY A 127 15.49 -24.05 12.66
CA GLY A 127 14.98 -22.70 12.89
C GLY A 127 13.50 -22.70 13.22
N TRP A 128 13.11 -21.92 14.22
CA TRP A 128 11.71 -21.75 14.61
C TRP A 128 10.83 -21.29 13.44
N ALA A 129 11.38 -20.49 12.55
CA ALA A 129 10.70 -20.02 11.34
C ALA A 129 10.25 -21.14 10.40
N SER A 130 10.84 -22.35 10.50
CA SER A 130 10.44 -23.52 9.69
C SER A 130 9.00 -23.97 9.95
N THR A 131 8.51 -23.77 11.18
CA THR A 131 7.13 -24.08 11.58
C THR A 131 6.25 -22.83 11.68
N ASN A 132 6.83 -21.64 11.57
CA ASN A 132 6.15 -20.36 11.62
C ASN A 132 6.68 -19.39 10.54
N PRO A 133 6.58 -19.75 9.26
CA PRO A 133 7.07 -18.91 8.19
C PRO A 133 6.21 -17.64 8.01
N CYS A 134 6.75 -16.64 7.31
CA CYS A 134 6.04 -15.47 6.86
C CYS A 134 5.27 -15.79 5.57
N TYR A 135 3.96 -15.60 5.58
CA TYR A 135 3.11 -15.72 4.39
C TYR A 135 2.86 -14.37 3.70
N GLY A 136 2.98 -13.28 4.44
CA GLY A 136 2.77 -11.90 3.99
C GLY A 136 2.97 -10.93 5.14
N GLY A 137 2.78 -9.63 4.90
CA GLY A 137 2.85 -8.63 5.96
C GLY A 137 1.55 -8.49 6.75
N THR A 138 1.47 -7.42 7.54
CA THR A 138 0.32 -7.12 8.40
C THR A 138 -0.28 -5.75 8.06
N GLY A 139 -1.48 -5.48 8.56
CA GLY A 139 -2.21 -4.24 8.26
C GLY A 139 -3.22 -4.42 7.12
N SER A 140 -3.41 -3.41 6.29
CA SER A 140 -4.33 -3.43 5.15
C SER A 140 -3.94 -4.47 4.09
N GLY A 141 -2.65 -4.77 3.97
CA GLY A 141 -2.10 -5.83 3.10
C GLY A 141 -2.08 -7.23 3.71
N ALA A 142 -2.69 -7.45 4.88
CA ALA A 142 -2.70 -8.76 5.51
C ALA A 142 -3.55 -9.78 4.74
N LEU A 143 -3.14 -11.04 4.79
CA LEU A 143 -3.89 -12.15 4.19
C LEU A 143 -5.21 -12.42 4.94
N ASN A 144 -6.22 -12.85 4.22
CA ASN A 144 -7.51 -13.22 4.81
C ASN A 144 -7.43 -14.58 5.50
N THR A 145 -7.78 -14.65 6.78
CA THR A 145 -7.72 -15.88 7.58
C THR A 145 -8.83 -16.89 7.27
N ALA A 146 -9.78 -16.58 6.40
CA ALA A 146 -10.82 -17.52 5.98
C ALA A 146 -10.30 -18.61 5.03
N TYR A 147 -9.15 -18.38 4.39
CA TYR A 147 -8.51 -19.34 3.49
C TYR A 147 -7.34 -20.04 4.21
N PRO A 148 -7.20 -21.36 4.04
CA PRO A 148 -6.10 -22.10 4.63
C PRO A 148 -4.77 -21.70 3.99
N VAL A 149 -3.69 -21.79 4.77
CA VAL A 149 -2.33 -21.60 4.26
C VAL A 149 -1.68 -22.97 4.07
N THR A 150 -0.83 -23.09 3.06
CA THR A 150 0.12 -24.21 2.92
C THR A 150 1.42 -23.79 3.60
N ASP A 151 1.85 -24.51 4.64
CA ASP A 151 3.09 -24.19 5.34
C ASP A 151 4.33 -24.74 4.59
N LEU A 152 5.51 -24.26 4.97
CA LEU A 152 6.78 -24.60 4.34
C LEU A 152 7.06 -26.11 4.35
N LEU A 153 6.80 -26.80 5.49
CA LEU A 153 7.05 -28.23 5.60
C LEU A 153 6.09 -29.05 4.72
N THR A 154 4.83 -28.63 4.65
CA THR A 154 3.83 -29.22 3.75
C THR A 154 4.27 -29.04 2.29
N GLY A 155 4.72 -27.85 1.87
CA GLY A 155 5.21 -27.61 0.52
C GLY A 155 6.41 -28.50 0.14
N LEU A 156 7.34 -28.73 1.07
CA LEU A 156 8.45 -29.67 0.89
C LEU A 156 7.97 -31.12 0.77
N HIS A 157 7.01 -31.54 1.60
CA HIS A 157 6.43 -32.89 1.54
C HIS A 157 5.71 -33.14 0.22
N ASP A 158 4.93 -32.15 -0.26
CA ASP A 158 4.20 -32.28 -1.54
C ASP A 158 5.17 -32.38 -2.72
N ALA A 159 6.35 -31.76 -2.62
CA ALA A 159 7.46 -31.94 -3.57
C ALA A 159 8.25 -33.26 -3.38
N GLY A 160 7.84 -34.11 -2.46
CA GLY A 160 8.43 -35.43 -2.22
C GLY A 160 9.68 -35.40 -1.33
N ILE A 161 9.93 -34.37 -0.56
CA ILE A 161 11.06 -34.25 0.37
C ILE A 161 10.58 -34.59 1.77
N GLU A 162 11.17 -35.65 2.39
CA GLU A 162 10.84 -36.05 3.76
C GLU A 162 11.59 -35.17 4.76
N THR A 163 10.88 -34.50 5.68
CA THR A 163 11.47 -33.64 6.71
C THR A 163 11.52 -34.36 8.07
N ASN A 164 12.42 -33.91 8.96
CA ASN A 164 12.60 -34.51 10.28
C ASN A 164 11.50 -34.07 11.25
N GLU A 165 10.55 -34.97 11.56
CA GLU A 165 9.40 -34.69 12.41
C GLU A 165 9.80 -34.37 13.88
N GLU A 166 10.95 -34.83 14.36
CA GLU A 166 11.40 -34.51 15.73
C GLU A 166 11.75 -33.03 15.84
N LEU A 167 12.42 -32.46 14.81
CA LEU A 167 12.74 -31.03 14.76
C LEU A 167 11.48 -30.17 14.65
N SER A 168 10.58 -30.50 13.72
CA SER A 168 9.35 -29.72 13.56
C SER A 168 8.46 -29.74 14.82
N LYS A 169 8.39 -30.91 15.48
CA LYS A 169 7.70 -31.02 16.76
C LYS A 169 8.37 -30.21 17.85
N PHE A 170 9.70 -30.20 17.92
CA PHE A 170 10.47 -29.43 18.89
C PHE A 170 10.12 -27.93 18.80
N TYR A 171 10.13 -27.35 17.58
CA TYR A 171 9.81 -25.94 17.39
C TYR A 171 8.34 -25.61 17.68
N THR A 172 7.41 -26.47 17.26
CA THR A 172 5.99 -26.29 17.54
C THR A 172 5.69 -26.38 19.05
N ASP A 173 6.31 -27.32 19.78
CA ASP A 173 6.16 -27.44 21.23
C ASP A 173 6.80 -26.26 21.98
N TYR A 174 7.87 -25.67 21.42
CA TYR A 174 8.55 -24.52 22.02
C TYR A 174 7.72 -23.25 21.93
N LYS A 175 7.27 -22.87 20.73
CA LYS A 175 6.39 -21.73 20.49
C LYS A 175 5.57 -21.91 19.22
N ALA A 176 4.25 -22.10 19.39
CA ALA A 176 3.37 -22.35 18.26
C ALA A 176 2.95 -21.08 17.50
N ASP A 177 2.82 -19.95 18.21
CA ASP A 177 2.27 -18.74 17.61
C ASP A 177 3.36 -17.69 17.34
N ARG A 178 3.30 -17.07 16.17
CA ARG A 178 4.16 -15.94 15.80
C ARG A 178 3.81 -14.70 16.62
N PRO A 179 4.81 -13.98 17.16
CA PRO A 179 4.61 -12.64 17.70
C PRO A 179 3.99 -11.68 16.68
N SER A 180 3.10 -10.82 17.13
CA SER A 180 2.35 -9.93 16.24
C SER A 180 3.09 -8.62 16.02
N VAL A 181 3.34 -8.27 14.77
CA VAL A 181 3.93 -6.99 14.36
C VAL A 181 2.95 -6.27 13.43
N GLY A 182 2.66 -5.01 13.71
CA GLY A 182 1.77 -4.20 12.89
C GLY A 182 1.28 -2.95 13.59
N MET A 183 0.27 -2.32 13.05
CA MET A 183 -0.27 -1.03 13.52
C MET A 183 -0.71 -1.05 14.99
N VAL A 184 -1.28 -2.14 15.48
CA VAL A 184 -1.85 -2.25 16.84
C VAL A 184 -1.01 -3.08 17.82
N ALA A 185 0.06 -3.72 17.35
CA ALA A 185 0.98 -4.49 18.16
C ALA A 185 2.35 -4.53 17.49
N GLN A 186 3.41 -4.34 18.27
CA GLN A 186 4.79 -4.35 17.78
C GLN A 186 5.62 -5.26 18.69
N ASP A 187 5.32 -6.55 18.67
CA ASP A 187 6.11 -7.56 19.36
C ASP A 187 7.19 -8.10 18.39
N TRP A 188 8.40 -7.61 18.56
CA TRP A 188 9.56 -7.92 17.73
C TRP A 188 10.31 -9.19 18.16
N THR A 189 9.75 -9.97 19.07
CA THR A 189 10.37 -11.18 19.60
C THR A 189 10.65 -12.17 18.46
N LEU A 190 11.89 -12.65 18.41
CA LEU A 190 12.31 -13.77 17.57
C LEU A 190 12.45 -14.99 18.47
N PRO A 191 11.49 -15.92 18.50
CA PRO A 191 11.49 -17.00 19.46
C PRO A 191 12.37 -18.19 19.00
N GLU A 192 13.62 -17.96 18.61
CA GLU A 192 14.57 -19.03 18.32
C GLU A 192 15.00 -19.70 19.62
N PRO A 193 14.91 -21.05 19.75
CA PRO A 193 15.30 -21.75 20.94
C PRO A 193 16.78 -21.58 21.28
N ASN A 194 17.09 -21.48 22.58
CA ASN A 194 18.49 -21.54 23.04
C ASN A 194 19.13 -22.87 22.65
N VAL A 195 20.37 -22.83 22.13
CA VAL A 195 21.10 -24.03 21.68
C VAL A 195 21.25 -25.11 22.74
N SER A 196 21.19 -24.77 24.04
CA SER A 196 21.23 -25.73 25.12
C SER A 196 20.00 -26.67 25.17
N LEU A 197 18.93 -26.33 24.45
CA LEU A 197 17.74 -27.14 24.31
C LEU A 197 17.88 -28.21 23.20
N TYR A 198 18.87 -28.10 22.34
CA TYR A 198 19.21 -29.09 21.32
C TYR A 198 20.05 -30.19 21.95
N THR A 199 19.43 -31.27 22.34
CA THR A 199 20.12 -32.37 23.03
C THR A 199 21.05 -33.15 22.08
N ASP A 200 22.09 -33.77 22.62
CA ASP A 200 22.99 -34.63 21.86
C ASP A 200 22.20 -35.74 21.13
N GLU A 201 21.15 -36.29 21.74
CA GLU A 201 20.27 -37.30 21.15
C GLU A 201 19.52 -36.77 19.93
N MET A 202 18.98 -35.55 20.00
CA MET A 202 18.31 -34.89 18.88
C MET A 202 19.30 -34.64 17.73
N MET A 203 20.51 -34.19 18.01
CA MET A 203 21.52 -33.91 16.98
C MET A 203 22.07 -35.22 16.36
N GLU A 204 22.21 -36.30 17.13
CA GLU A 204 22.56 -37.62 16.60
C GLU A 204 21.43 -38.17 15.70
N ASN A 205 20.17 -37.99 16.10
CA ASN A 205 19.02 -38.37 15.26
C ASN A 205 19.00 -37.55 13.96
N ALA A 206 19.20 -36.24 14.02
CA ALA A 206 19.23 -35.38 12.84
C ALA A 206 20.35 -35.83 11.86
N LYS A 207 21.56 -36.13 12.34
CA LYS A 207 22.65 -36.65 11.51
C LYS A 207 22.34 -38.05 10.92
N ALA A 208 21.63 -38.89 11.66
CA ALA A 208 21.22 -40.19 11.16
C ALA A 208 20.07 -40.09 10.13
N PHE A 209 19.27 -39.02 10.20
CA PHE A 209 18.16 -38.79 9.29
C PHE A 209 18.61 -38.29 7.91
N SER A 210 19.47 -37.27 7.86
CA SER A 210 20.03 -36.69 6.62
C SER A 210 21.40 -36.07 6.88
N ASP A 211 22.27 -36.06 5.87
CA ASP A 211 23.54 -35.28 5.87
C ASP A 211 23.40 -33.81 5.42
N THR A 212 22.17 -33.41 5.06
CA THR A 212 21.83 -32.07 4.60
C THR A 212 20.89 -31.42 5.59
N ALA A 213 21.17 -30.17 5.92
CA ALA A 213 20.36 -29.30 6.77
C ALA A 213 19.85 -28.07 5.99
N MET A 214 18.64 -27.64 6.29
CA MET A 214 18.08 -26.35 5.86
C MET A 214 17.85 -25.50 7.12
N VAL A 215 18.29 -24.27 7.12
CA VAL A 215 18.01 -23.29 8.19
C VAL A 215 17.10 -22.23 7.65
N VAL A 216 16.01 -21.95 8.34
CA VAL A 216 15.01 -20.94 7.94
C VAL A 216 15.05 -19.76 8.89
N ILE A 217 15.30 -18.58 8.35
CA ILE A 217 15.31 -17.30 9.05
C ILE A 217 14.17 -16.43 8.50
N THR A 218 13.49 -15.70 9.35
CA THR A 218 12.35 -14.87 8.93
C THR A 218 12.36 -13.48 9.57
N ARG A 219 11.92 -12.49 8.81
CA ARG A 219 11.60 -11.13 9.28
C ARG A 219 10.25 -10.71 8.71
N VAL A 220 9.46 -10.03 9.53
CA VAL A 220 8.12 -9.55 9.14
C VAL A 220 8.03 -8.07 9.39
N GLY A 221 7.71 -7.32 8.34
CA GLY A 221 7.28 -5.93 8.42
C GLY A 221 5.75 -5.81 8.44
N GLY A 222 5.25 -4.64 8.75
CA GLY A 222 3.82 -4.38 8.78
C GLY A 222 3.45 -2.91 8.67
N GLU A 223 2.22 -2.66 8.34
CA GLU A 223 1.68 -1.29 8.32
C GLU A 223 1.78 -0.66 9.71
N GLY A 224 2.28 0.58 9.76
CA GLY A 224 2.54 1.32 11.01
C GLY A 224 3.75 0.82 11.79
N ALA A 225 4.58 -0.08 11.26
CA ALA A 225 5.64 -0.77 11.97
C ALA A 225 6.92 -0.92 11.12
N ASP A 226 7.71 0.17 10.98
CA ASP A 226 9.08 0.05 10.47
C ASP A 226 9.92 -0.84 11.38
N LEU A 227 10.83 -1.59 10.78
CA LEU A 227 11.68 -2.52 11.51
C LEU A 227 12.68 -1.75 12.39
N PRO A 228 12.98 -2.24 13.60
CA PRO A 228 13.89 -1.54 14.50
C PRO A 228 15.33 -1.45 13.98
N THR A 229 15.89 -0.24 14.03
CA THR A 229 17.31 0.03 13.75
C THR A 229 18.20 -0.09 14.99
N ASP A 230 17.63 -0.27 16.17
CA ASP A 230 18.33 -0.46 17.45
C ASP A 230 17.54 -1.41 18.35
N MET A 231 17.90 -2.69 18.32
CA MET A 231 17.22 -3.74 19.10
C MET A 231 17.43 -3.59 20.60
N ALA A 232 18.55 -3.02 21.05
CA ALA A 232 18.80 -2.78 22.47
C ALA A 232 17.73 -1.85 23.08
N SER A 233 17.28 -0.84 22.30
CA SER A 233 16.20 0.06 22.73
C SER A 233 14.80 -0.59 22.71
N VAL A 234 14.59 -1.61 21.89
CA VAL A 234 13.35 -2.41 21.92
C VAL A 234 13.31 -3.28 23.19
N VAL A 235 14.41 -3.96 23.49
CA VAL A 235 14.54 -4.84 24.67
C VAL A 235 14.41 -4.06 25.98
N ASP A 236 15.03 -2.89 26.09
CA ASP A 236 14.94 -2.06 27.31
C ASP A 236 13.63 -1.25 27.40
N GLY A 237 12.77 -1.31 26.37
CA GLY A 237 11.49 -0.63 26.30
C GLY A 237 11.58 0.88 26.04
N SER A 238 12.74 1.38 25.64
CA SER A 238 12.91 2.80 25.27
C SER A 238 12.53 3.07 23.79
N TRP A 239 12.37 2.02 22.98
CA TRP A 239 11.83 2.10 21.64
C TRP A 239 10.35 2.49 21.67
N ILE A 240 10.09 3.79 21.66
CA ILE A 240 8.73 4.33 21.64
C ILE A 240 8.52 4.99 20.28
N ARG A 241 7.59 4.47 19.50
CA ARG A 241 7.14 5.16 18.30
C ARG A 241 6.26 6.34 18.67
N ARG A 242 6.42 7.43 17.96
CA ARG A 242 5.72 8.70 18.23
C ARG A 242 4.22 8.65 18.01
N VAL A 243 3.73 7.74 17.16
CA VAL A 243 2.30 7.49 17.07
C VAL A 243 1.73 7.10 18.44
N ALA A 244 2.51 6.42 19.27
CA ALA A 244 2.15 6.14 20.66
C ALA A 244 2.08 7.40 21.55
N GLN A 245 2.89 8.41 21.29
CA GLN A 245 2.85 9.68 22.01
C GLN A 245 1.66 10.56 21.58
N ALA A 246 1.23 10.46 20.33
CA ALA A 246 0.05 11.16 19.83
C ALA A 246 -1.23 10.72 20.54
N TYR A 247 -1.34 9.46 20.91
CA TYR A 247 -2.47 8.97 21.70
C TYR A 247 -2.42 9.36 23.19
N GLY A 248 -1.44 10.14 23.62
CA GLY A 248 -1.37 10.95 24.85
C GLY A 248 -1.83 10.30 26.14
N SER A 249 -1.96 9.01 26.24
CA SER A 249 -2.51 8.30 27.38
C SER A 249 -1.86 6.93 27.54
N GLU A 250 -1.99 6.34 28.70
CA GLU A 250 -1.65 4.94 28.97
C GLU A 250 -2.15 3.97 27.88
N ARG A 251 -3.13 4.37 27.08
CA ARG A 251 -3.76 3.61 26.02
C ARG A 251 -2.93 3.63 24.73
N GLY A 252 -2.37 4.75 24.33
CA GLY A 252 -1.47 4.87 23.17
C GLY A 252 -0.17 4.10 23.40
N THR A 253 0.43 4.23 24.59
CA THR A 253 1.63 3.46 24.96
C THR A 253 1.42 1.94 24.91
N ALA A 254 0.22 1.44 25.18
CA ALA A 254 -0.07 0.01 25.12
C ALA A 254 -0.14 -0.56 23.69
N TYR A 255 -0.40 0.29 22.69
CA TYR A 255 -0.60 -0.16 21.30
C TYR A 255 0.64 -0.01 20.40
N TYR A 256 1.58 0.89 20.74
CA TYR A 256 2.65 1.29 19.82
C TYR A 256 4.06 1.19 20.38
N ASN A 257 4.22 0.72 21.62
CA ASN A 257 5.56 0.41 22.12
C ASN A 257 6.08 -0.85 21.48
N GLY A 258 7.27 -0.77 20.89
CA GLY A 258 8.02 -1.96 20.54
C GLY A 258 8.28 -2.79 21.80
N THR A 259 7.98 -4.07 21.74
CA THR A 259 8.22 -5.02 22.84
C THR A 259 9.09 -6.17 22.34
N TYR A 260 9.86 -6.73 23.24
CA TYR A 260 10.66 -7.92 23.01
C TYR A 260 10.65 -8.79 24.28
N ASP A 261 10.26 -10.05 24.13
CA ASP A 261 10.33 -11.03 25.23
C ASP A 261 11.61 -11.86 25.12
N ASP A 262 12.68 -11.40 25.74
CA ASP A 262 13.97 -12.10 25.84
C ASP A 262 14.00 -13.16 26.95
N SER A 263 12.93 -13.29 27.73
CA SER A 263 12.82 -14.30 28.79
C SER A 263 12.84 -15.74 28.26
N LEU A 264 12.41 -15.94 27.01
CA LEU A 264 12.49 -17.23 26.32
C LEU A 264 13.93 -17.69 26.08
N ASN A 265 14.87 -16.74 25.97
CA ASN A 265 16.26 -16.94 25.58
C ASN A 265 17.26 -16.43 26.66
N GLU A 266 16.81 -16.22 27.89
CA GLU A 266 17.64 -15.82 29.05
C GLU A 266 18.26 -14.39 28.94
N GLY A 267 17.69 -13.51 28.11
CA GLY A 267 18.03 -12.09 28.12
C GLY A 267 19.31 -11.71 27.40
N ASN A 268 19.70 -12.40 26.34
CA ASN A 268 20.93 -12.11 25.60
C ASN A 268 20.77 -12.33 24.08
N ASP A 269 19.66 -11.81 23.53
CA ASP A 269 19.36 -12.02 22.10
C ASP A 269 20.03 -11.01 21.19
N TRP A 270 20.39 -9.84 21.70
CA TRP A 270 20.92 -8.73 20.90
C TRP A 270 22.05 -8.00 21.61
N ASP A 271 23.09 -7.70 20.88
CA ASP A 271 24.17 -6.84 21.33
C ASP A 271 23.83 -5.35 21.12
N LYS A 272 24.58 -4.48 21.80
CA LYS A 272 24.39 -3.04 21.64
C LYS A 272 24.77 -2.59 20.24
N GLY A 273 23.81 -1.96 19.58
CA GLY A 273 23.94 -1.44 18.23
C GLY A 273 23.42 -2.40 17.16
N ASP A 274 22.92 -3.57 17.55
CA ASP A 274 22.29 -4.48 16.62
C ASP A 274 20.95 -3.95 16.12
N HIS A 275 20.62 -4.29 14.89
CA HIS A 275 19.34 -3.97 14.26
C HIS A 275 18.57 -5.24 13.86
N PHE A 276 17.29 -5.11 13.62
CA PHE A 276 16.41 -6.26 13.37
C PHE A 276 16.73 -7.03 12.06
N LEU A 277 17.39 -6.39 11.08
CA LEU A 277 17.74 -6.99 9.79
C LEU A 277 19.16 -7.58 9.75
N GLN A 278 19.66 -8.05 10.88
CA GLN A 278 20.84 -8.91 11.00
C GLN A 278 20.50 -10.15 11.83
N LEU A 279 21.40 -11.09 11.93
CA LEU A 279 21.22 -12.24 12.82
C LEU A 279 21.10 -11.78 14.27
N SER A 280 20.18 -12.41 15.03
CA SER A 280 20.21 -12.35 16.48
C SER A 280 21.27 -13.31 17.02
N ASN A 281 21.74 -13.10 18.26
CA ASN A 281 22.70 -14.02 18.90
C ASN A 281 22.18 -15.47 18.92
N ARG A 282 20.86 -15.69 18.96
CA ARG A 282 20.25 -17.01 18.92
C ARG A 282 20.32 -17.66 17.53
N GLU A 283 20.15 -16.84 16.49
CA GLU A 283 20.27 -17.32 15.11
C GLU A 283 21.74 -17.61 14.78
N GLU A 284 22.70 -16.83 15.29
CA GLU A 284 24.15 -17.11 15.20
C GLU A 284 24.49 -18.41 15.92
N ASP A 285 24.07 -18.56 17.19
CA ASP A 285 24.25 -19.80 17.96
C ASP A 285 23.69 -21.02 17.21
N LEU A 286 22.51 -20.86 16.55
CA LEU A 286 21.91 -21.93 15.73
C LEU A 286 22.77 -22.27 14.52
N LEU A 287 23.25 -21.26 13.78
CA LEU A 287 24.15 -21.48 12.63
C LEU A 287 25.45 -22.14 13.06
N ASP A 288 26.04 -21.72 14.19
CA ASP A 288 27.22 -22.36 14.77
C ASP A 288 26.96 -23.86 15.09
N LEU A 289 25.81 -24.15 15.71
CA LEU A 289 25.43 -25.53 16.02
C LEU A 289 25.24 -26.35 14.74
N VAL A 290 24.51 -25.84 13.76
CA VAL A 290 24.19 -26.57 12.53
C VAL A 290 25.44 -26.79 11.70
N THR A 291 26.27 -25.76 11.48
CA THR A 291 27.46 -25.84 10.66
C THR A 291 28.60 -26.67 11.32
N ALA A 292 28.59 -26.78 12.66
CA ALA A 292 29.48 -27.72 13.36
C ALA A 292 29.07 -29.19 13.17
N ASN A 293 27.84 -29.48 12.75
CA ASN A 293 27.32 -30.84 12.62
C ASN A 293 27.01 -31.28 11.18
N PHE A 294 26.88 -30.32 10.24
CA PHE A 294 26.54 -30.55 8.84
C PHE A 294 27.45 -29.76 7.91
N ASP A 295 28.04 -30.45 6.91
CA ASP A 295 28.85 -29.83 5.86
C ASP A 295 28.00 -29.28 4.68
N ASN A 296 26.74 -29.65 4.61
CA ASN A 296 25.79 -29.30 3.56
C ASN A 296 24.61 -28.56 4.18
N VAL A 297 24.64 -27.22 4.12
CA VAL A 297 23.60 -26.37 4.69
C VAL A 297 22.97 -25.51 3.60
N ILE A 298 21.62 -25.44 3.59
CA ILE A 298 20.82 -24.55 2.77
C ILE A 298 20.22 -23.51 3.70
N LEU A 299 20.41 -22.22 3.41
CA LEU A 299 19.79 -21.12 4.12
C LEU A 299 18.54 -20.65 3.33
N VAL A 300 17.44 -20.48 4.02
CA VAL A 300 16.23 -19.82 3.48
C VAL A 300 15.99 -18.55 4.27
N TYR A 301 16.04 -17.42 3.59
CA TYR A 301 15.58 -16.16 4.15
C TYR A 301 14.13 -15.89 3.69
N ASN A 302 13.21 -15.92 4.64
CA ASN A 302 11.79 -15.71 4.42
C ASN A 302 11.36 -14.34 4.98
N GLY A 303 11.63 -13.30 4.20
CA GLY A 303 11.30 -11.91 4.53
C GLY A 303 11.31 -11.03 3.29
N ALA A 304 10.53 -9.95 3.31
CA ALA A 304 10.41 -8.99 2.20
C ALA A 304 11.40 -7.81 2.29
N ASN A 305 12.05 -7.64 3.42
CA ASN A 305 13.03 -6.59 3.65
C ASN A 305 14.43 -7.13 3.40
N ALA A 306 15.27 -6.43 2.67
CA ALA A 306 16.64 -6.85 2.40
C ALA A 306 17.41 -7.06 3.72
N PHE A 307 17.95 -8.26 3.89
CA PHE A 307 18.63 -8.69 5.11
C PHE A 307 20.15 -8.51 4.97
N GLN A 308 20.82 -8.13 6.04
CA GLN A 308 22.27 -8.05 6.04
C GLN A 308 22.89 -9.44 5.92
N MET A 309 23.70 -9.69 4.88
CA MET A 309 24.14 -11.03 4.49
C MET A 309 25.68 -11.25 4.65
N ASP A 310 26.38 -10.36 5.35
CA ASP A 310 27.83 -10.46 5.52
C ASP A 310 28.31 -11.72 6.26
N PHE A 311 27.44 -12.31 7.11
CA PHE A 311 27.74 -13.54 7.85
C PHE A 311 27.97 -14.76 6.93
N LEU A 312 27.50 -14.75 5.68
CA LEU A 312 27.68 -15.88 4.76
C LEU A 312 29.16 -16.25 4.53
N LYS A 313 30.08 -15.29 4.65
CA LYS A 313 31.51 -15.53 4.52
C LYS A 313 32.12 -16.34 5.68
N ASP A 314 31.46 -16.30 6.86
CA ASP A 314 31.90 -16.95 8.07
C ASP A 314 31.40 -18.39 8.18
N TYR A 315 30.41 -18.76 7.35
CA TYR A 315 29.80 -20.09 7.33
C TYR A 315 29.94 -20.79 5.95
N PRO A 316 31.14 -21.28 5.58
CA PRO A 316 31.35 -21.92 4.27
C PRO A 316 30.55 -23.21 4.07
N GLN A 317 29.92 -23.77 5.13
CA GLN A 317 29.01 -24.91 5.04
C GLN A 317 27.66 -24.49 4.45
N ILE A 318 27.29 -23.20 4.45
CA ILE A 318 26.12 -22.71 3.76
C ILE A 318 26.42 -22.66 2.27
N LYS A 319 26.04 -23.73 1.57
CA LYS A 319 26.29 -23.92 0.14
C LYS A 319 25.11 -23.49 -0.73
N GLY A 320 23.89 -23.45 -0.18
CA GLY A 320 22.69 -23.00 -0.85
C GLY A 320 22.06 -21.84 -0.11
N VAL A 321 21.57 -20.81 -0.84
CA VAL A 321 20.79 -19.69 -0.27
C VAL A 321 19.57 -19.45 -1.16
N LEU A 322 18.40 -19.45 -0.54
CA LEU A 322 17.12 -19.12 -1.18
C LEU A 322 16.50 -17.91 -0.51
N LEU A 323 16.11 -16.91 -1.31
CA LEU A 323 15.35 -15.73 -0.86
C LEU A 323 13.89 -15.94 -1.24
N CYS A 324 13.01 -15.96 -0.24
CA CYS A 324 11.60 -16.26 -0.40
C CYS A 324 10.75 -15.35 0.49
N PRO A 325 10.36 -14.15 0.04
CA PRO A 325 9.42 -13.28 0.76
C PRO A 325 8.08 -13.97 1.05
N GLY A 326 7.15 -13.25 1.65
CA GLY A 326 5.83 -13.78 1.97
C GLY A 326 5.14 -14.40 0.74
N THR A 327 4.78 -15.68 0.86
CA THR A 327 4.36 -16.53 -0.25
C THR A 327 2.88 -16.48 -0.60
N GLY A 328 2.10 -15.65 0.11
CA GLY A 328 0.64 -15.77 0.03
C GLY A 328 0.15 -17.05 0.71
N GLN A 329 -1.09 -17.45 0.41
CA GLN A 329 -1.72 -18.57 1.13
C GLN A 329 -1.19 -19.94 0.78
N SER A 330 -0.87 -20.22 -0.47
CA SER A 330 -0.46 -21.56 -0.94
C SER A 330 0.97 -21.63 -1.48
N GLY A 331 1.67 -20.51 -1.61
CA GLY A 331 2.90 -20.42 -2.40
C GLY A 331 4.06 -21.32 -1.93
N PHE A 332 4.04 -21.83 -0.70
CA PHE A 332 5.05 -22.82 -0.29
C PHE A 332 4.97 -24.15 -1.08
N GLU A 333 3.86 -24.45 -1.78
CA GLU A 333 3.84 -25.51 -2.78
C GLU A 333 4.77 -25.19 -3.96
N GLY A 334 4.74 -23.93 -4.45
CA GLY A 334 5.67 -23.43 -5.48
C GLY A 334 7.12 -23.46 -5.02
N PHE A 335 7.38 -23.03 -3.77
CA PHE A 335 8.70 -23.10 -3.13
C PHE A 335 9.24 -24.55 -3.09
N GLY A 336 8.41 -25.51 -2.68
CA GLY A 336 8.76 -26.92 -2.66
C GLY A 336 9.19 -27.45 -4.05
N LYS A 337 8.49 -27.01 -5.12
CA LYS A 337 8.84 -27.36 -6.51
C LYS A 337 10.20 -26.80 -6.94
N VAL A 338 10.56 -25.59 -6.48
CA VAL A 338 11.90 -25.04 -6.73
C VAL A 338 12.96 -25.86 -5.98
N VAL A 339 12.75 -26.13 -4.69
CA VAL A 339 13.71 -26.90 -3.88
C VAL A 339 13.93 -28.28 -4.44
N SER A 340 12.89 -28.94 -4.96
CA SER A 340 12.98 -30.29 -5.53
C SER A 340 13.53 -30.35 -6.98
N GLY A 341 13.63 -29.21 -7.64
CA GLY A 341 14.01 -29.11 -9.05
C GLY A 341 12.89 -29.46 -10.03
N GLU A 342 11.64 -29.57 -9.58
CA GLU A 342 10.47 -29.67 -10.47
C GLU A 342 10.31 -28.40 -11.29
N VAL A 343 10.61 -27.25 -10.68
CA VAL A 343 10.71 -25.94 -11.33
C VAL A 343 12.14 -25.41 -11.19
N ASN A 344 12.72 -24.98 -12.30
CA ASN A 344 14.03 -24.33 -12.31
C ASN A 344 13.87 -22.88 -11.85
N PRO A 345 14.57 -22.40 -10.79
CA PRO A 345 14.45 -21.03 -10.32
C PRO A 345 14.85 -20.03 -11.41
N SER A 346 14.08 -18.95 -11.49
CA SER A 346 14.30 -17.86 -12.45
C SER A 346 14.05 -16.49 -11.80
N GLY A 347 13.76 -16.45 -10.50
CA GLY A 347 13.58 -15.22 -9.72
C GLY A 347 14.87 -14.39 -9.64
N ARG A 348 14.71 -13.06 -9.52
CA ARG A 348 15.79 -12.10 -9.38
C ARG A 348 15.51 -11.19 -8.18
N THR A 349 16.57 -10.73 -7.52
CA THR A 349 16.45 -9.74 -6.43
C THR A 349 15.83 -8.45 -6.94
N VAL A 350 15.07 -7.79 -6.08
CA VAL A 350 14.45 -6.49 -6.35
C VAL A 350 15.02 -5.37 -5.48
N ASP A 351 15.94 -5.75 -4.61
CA ASP A 351 16.71 -4.89 -3.72
C ASP A 351 18.16 -5.33 -3.74
N THR A 352 19.06 -4.40 -3.44
CA THR A 352 20.49 -4.69 -3.24
C THR A 352 20.69 -5.25 -1.83
N TYR A 353 21.27 -6.45 -1.71
CA TYR A 353 21.64 -7.07 -0.45
C TYR A 353 23.08 -6.74 -0.10
N VAL A 354 23.30 -6.12 1.05
CA VAL A 354 24.60 -5.57 1.43
C VAL A 354 25.21 -6.25 2.64
N SER A 355 26.52 -6.05 2.80
CA SER A 355 27.29 -6.55 3.93
C SER A 355 27.06 -5.73 5.21
N ASN A 356 26.68 -4.46 5.11
CA ASN A 356 26.42 -3.61 6.26
C ASN A 356 25.41 -2.50 5.93
N LEU A 357 24.17 -2.66 6.38
CA LEU A 357 23.09 -1.69 6.16
C LEU A 357 23.39 -0.29 6.76
N LYS A 358 24.29 -0.19 7.73
CA LYS A 358 24.69 1.09 8.34
C LYS A 358 25.56 1.96 7.42
N ASN A 359 26.10 1.38 6.34
CA ASN A 359 26.87 2.10 5.32
C ASN A 359 25.98 2.73 4.24
N ALA A 360 24.68 2.45 4.25
CA ALA A 360 23.74 3.01 3.29
C ALA A 360 23.58 4.54 3.49
N PRO A 361 23.46 5.33 2.42
CA PRO A 361 23.41 6.79 2.51
C PRO A 361 22.22 7.32 3.31
N TRP A 362 21.12 6.58 3.36
CA TRP A 362 19.91 6.94 4.10
C TRP A 362 20.00 6.64 5.61
N TRP A 363 20.98 5.86 6.10
CA TRP A 363 20.98 5.30 7.45
C TRP A 363 20.73 6.32 8.58
N ASN A 364 21.41 7.47 8.55
CA ASN A 364 21.24 8.50 9.57
C ASN A 364 20.03 9.41 9.33
N ASN A 365 19.34 9.25 8.20
CA ASN A 365 18.20 10.04 7.76
C ASN A 365 16.93 9.19 7.54
N PHE A 366 16.84 8.07 8.25
CA PHE A 366 15.67 7.24 8.41
C PHE A 366 15.28 7.18 9.88
N GLY A 367 14.00 7.31 10.21
CA GLY A 367 13.47 7.22 11.58
C GLY A 367 12.47 8.31 11.92
N ASP A 368 12.25 8.50 13.22
CA ASP A 368 11.22 9.36 13.79
C ASP A 368 11.78 10.73 14.20
N PHE A 369 11.94 11.64 13.24
CA PHE A 369 12.44 12.99 13.51
C PHE A 369 11.28 13.96 13.73
N LYS A 370 11.25 14.67 14.88
CA LYS A 370 10.19 15.61 15.25
C LYS A 370 10.74 17.03 15.37
N TYR A 371 10.04 17.98 14.78
CA TYR A 371 10.36 19.38 14.98
C TYR A 371 10.14 19.82 16.43
N THR A 372 11.02 20.71 16.94
CA THR A 372 11.03 21.18 18.33
C THR A 372 10.50 22.60 18.49
N ASN A 373 10.25 23.30 17.39
CA ASN A 373 9.89 24.73 17.37
C ASN A 373 8.66 25.04 16.51
N THR A 374 7.72 24.10 16.38
CA THR A 374 6.55 24.20 15.48
C THR A 374 5.22 24.11 16.21
N GLU A 375 5.15 24.53 17.48
CA GLU A 375 3.92 24.46 18.29
C GLU A 375 2.74 25.20 17.63
N GLU A 376 3.01 26.29 16.90
CA GLU A 376 2.01 27.07 16.17
C GLU A 376 1.42 26.39 14.93
N LEU A 377 2.09 25.31 14.46
CA LEU A 377 1.69 24.50 13.30
C LEU A 377 1.01 23.20 13.70
N ASN A 378 0.86 22.93 15.00
CA ASN A 378 0.20 21.71 15.44
C ASN A 378 -1.20 21.62 14.81
N SER A 379 -1.59 20.42 14.43
CA SER A 379 -2.96 20.18 13.94
C SER A 379 -3.98 20.44 15.03
N ASP A 380 -5.23 20.63 14.63
CA ASP A 380 -6.36 20.62 15.57
C ASP A 380 -6.42 19.26 16.28
N SER A 381 -6.94 19.26 17.51
CA SER A 381 -7.23 18.02 18.21
C SER A 381 -8.22 17.18 17.42
N SER A 382 -7.93 15.91 17.31
CA SER A 382 -8.80 14.93 16.67
C SER A 382 -9.16 13.83 17.65
N PHE A 383 -9.97 12.91 17.19
CA PHE A 383 -10.36 11.76 17.99
C PHE A 383 -9.17 10.86 18.37
N PHE A 384 -8.23 10.66 17.42
CA PHE A 384 -7.03 9.85 17.66
C PHE A 384 -5.87 10.66 18.26
N ASP A 385 -5.89 11.99 18.12
CA ASP A 385 -4.91 12.89 18.73
C ASP A 385 -5.59 14.06 19.42
N PRO A 386 -5.98 13.89 20.70
CA PRO A 386 -6.68 14.92 21.46
C PRO A 386 -5.85 16.17 21.74
N GLU A 387 -4.54 16.10 21.63
CA GLU A 387 -3.61 17.23 21.87
C GLU A 387 -3.16 17.91 20.58
N GLY A 388 -3.52 17.31 19.42
CA GLY A 388 -3.03 17.73 18.11
C GLY A 388 -1.63 17.20 17.79
N THR A 389 -1.38 16.99 16.52
CA THR A 389 -0.14 16.41 16.03
C THR A 389 0.89 17.50 15.72
N THR A 390 2.12 17.34 16.23
CA THR A 390 3.25 18.21 15.91
C THR A 390 3.93 17.75 14.63
N PRO A 391 4.29 18.64 13.70
CA PRO A 391 5.02 18.28 12.50
C PRO A 391 6.30 17.51 12.77
N SER A 392 6.55 16.53 11.94
CA SER A 392 7.78 15.71 11.89
C SER A 392 8.45 15.85 10.53
N PHE A 393 9.60 15.20 10.32
CA PHE A 393 10.30 15.28 9.05
C PHE A 393 11.16 14.04 8.77
N VAL A 394 11.54 13.88 7.52
CA VAL A 394 12.54 12.94 7.05
C VAL A 394 13.28 13.56 5.86
N ASN A 395 14.61 13.35 5.79
CA ASN A 395 15.44 13.90 4.74
C ASN A 395 15.85 12.79 3.77
N TYR A 396 15.50 12.91 2.51
CA TYR A 396 15.92 11.99 1.45
C TYR A 396 17.25 12.51 0.84
N VAL A 397 18.28 12.48 1.67
CA VAL A 397 19.60 13.08 1.38
C VAL A 397 20.33 12.41 0.22
N GLU A 398 20.02 11.16 -0.07
CA GLU A 398 20.62 10.37 -1.12
C GLU A 398 20.28 10.85 -2.54
N GLY A 399 19.23 11.68 -2.68
CA GLY A 399 18.79 12.16 -3.98
C GLY A 399 18.40 10.99 -4.89
N ILE A 400 19.00 10.92 -6.10
CA ILE A 400 18.74 9.83 -7.04
C ILE A 400 19.49 8.53 -6.71
N TYR A 401 20.39 8.55 -5.74
CA TYR A 401 21.27 7.43 -5.41
C TYR A 401 20.60 6.47 -4.40
N VAL A 402 19.49 5.85 -4.82
CA VAL A 402 18.74 4.86 -4.04
C VAL A 402 19.14 3.46 -4.51
N GLY A 403 19.35 2.54 -3.57
CA GLY A 403 19.63 1.15 -3.86
C GLY A 403 20.85 0.94 -4.76
N TYR A 404 20.75 0.08 -5.76
CA TYR A 404 21.85 -0.23 -6.68
C TYR A 404 22.42 1.02 -7.38
N LYS A 405 21.61 2.05 -7.62
CA LYS A 405 22.10 3.30 -8.23
C LYS A 405 23.22 3.95 -7.42
N PHE A 406 23.13 3.83 -6.09
CA PHE A 406 24.22 4.26 -5.21
C PHE A 406 25.44 3.33 -5.31
N TYR A 407 25.25 2.02 -5.11
CA TYR A 407 26.36 1.09 -4.98
C TYR A 407 27.17 0.96 -6.26
N GLU A 408 26.52 0.89 -7.42
CA GLU A 408 27.20 0.86 -8.73
C GLU A 408 27.99 2.16 -8.96
N THR A 409 27.36 3.31 -8.77
CA THR A 409 28.00 4.60 -9.00
C THR A 409 29.14 4.87 -8.01
N ALA A 410 28.95 4.51 -6.74
CA ALA A 410 29.98 4.70 -5.71
C ALA A 410 31.19 3.81 -5.92
N ALA A 411 31.00 2.62 -6.49
CA ALA A 411 32.09 1.74 -6.90
C ALA A 411 32.85 2.30 -8.10
N ASP A 412 32.13 2.76 -9.13
CA ASP A 412 32.73 3.38 -10.32
C ASP A 412 33.53 4.63 -9.99
N GLU A 413 33.06 5.46 -9.05
CA GLU A 413 33.74 6.63 -8.56
C GLU A 413 34.88 6.29 -7.54
N GLY A 414 35.02 5.03 -7.11
CA GLY A 414 36.03 4.56 -6.18
C GLY A 414 35.78 4.98 -4.72
N LEU A 415 34.57 5.35 -4.36
CA LEU A 415 34.18 5.62 -2.97
C LEU A 415 34.10 4.32 -2.16
N ILE A 416 33.66 3.24 -2.75
CA ILE A 416 33.55 1.91 -2.14
C ILE A 416 34.25 0.85 -3.00
N ASN A 417 34.55 -0.31 -2.40
CA ASN A 417 34.87 -1.52 -3.14
C ASN A 417 33.56 -2.35 -3.22
N TYR A 418 33.09 -2.60 -4.42
CA TYR A 418 31.77 -3.25 -4.65
C TYR A 418 31.68 -4.61 -3.96
N ASP A 419 32.67 -5.48 -4.15
CA ASP A 419 32.69 -6.84 -3.59
C ASP A 419 32.76 -6.89 -2.05
N ASP A 420 33.19 -5.80 -1.40
CA ASP A 420 33.21 -5.69 0.07
C ASP A 420 31.85 -5.22 0.62
N GLU A 421 31.07 -4.45 -0.15
CA GLU A 421 29.83 -3.83 0.30
C GLU A 421 28.57 -4.59 -0.17
N VAL A 422 28.56 -5.13 -1.41
CA VAL A 422 27.40 -5.80 -1.99
C VAL A 422 27.58 -7.31 -1.95
N VAL A 423 26.60 -8.01 -1.40
CA VAL A 423 26.58 -9.48 -1.32
C VAL A 423 25.78 -10.06 -2.47
N PHE A 424 24.62 -9.51 -2.76
CA PHE A 424 23.81 -9.85 -3.94
C PHE A 424 23.35 -8.56 -4.62
N PRO A 425 23.73 -8.34 -5.90
CA PRO A 425 23.27 -7.19 -6.67
C PRO A 425 21.75 -7.12 -6.81
N PHE A 426 21.24 -5.97 -7.18
CA PHE A 426 19.90 -5.83 -7.72
C PHE A 426 19.78 -6.57 -9.05
N GLY A 427 18.67 -7.31 -9.28
CA GLY A 427 18.48 -8.13 -10.48
C GLY A 427 19.18 -9.51 -10.43
N TYR A 428 19.90 -9.81 -9.34
CA TYR A 428 20.70 -11.04 -9.21
C TYR A 428 19.83 -12.26 -8.93
N GLY A 429 20.19 -13.38 -9.56
CA GLY A 429 19.65 -14.70 -9.26
C GLY A 429 20.28 -15.78 -10.12
N LEU A 430 20.44 -16.98 -9.53
CA LEU A 430 20.99 -18.16 -10.20
C LEU A 430 19.87 -19.03 -10.76
N SER A 431 20.27 -19.99 -11.57
CA SER A 431 19.41 -21.01 -12.17
C SER A 431 20.12 -22.37 -12.09
N TYR A 432 19.37 -23.47 -12.13
CA TYR A 432 19.95 -24.83 -12.29
C TYR A 432 20.49 -25.07 -13.72
N THR A 433 20.43 -24.07 -14.59
CA THR A 433 21.01 -24.08 -15.93
C THR A 433 21.82 -22.80 -16.15
N SER A 434 22.34 -22.59 -17.36
CA SER A 434 23.07 -21.37 -17.71
C SER A 434 22.58 -20.79 -19.03
N PHE A 435 22.68 -19.48 -19.17
CA PHE A 435 22.25 -18.77 -20.36
C PHE A 435 23.37 -17.87 -20.91
N THR A 436 23.25 -17.52 -22.16
CA THR A 436 24.04 -16.44 -22.77
C THR A 436 23.09 -15.45 -23.44
N LYS A 437 23.44 -14.17 -23.40
CA LYS A 437 22.69 -13.07 -23.98
C LYS A 437 23.54 -12.42 -25.06
N GLU A 438 22.99 -12.23 -26.26
CA GLU A 438 23.66 -11.55 -27.39
C GLU A 438 22.76 -10.41 -27.89
N MET A 439 23.26 -9.19 -27.84
CA MET A 439 22.56 -7.98 -28.24
C MET A 439 22.82 -7.64 -29.71
N SER A 440 21.79 -7.31 -30.48
CA SER A 440 21.95 -6.80 -31.84
C SER A 440 22.41 -5.32 -31.82
N GLY A 441 22.86 -4.80 -32.96
CA GLY A 441 23.13 -3.37 -33.10
C GLY A 441 21.86 -2.54 -32.87
N ILE A 442 22.00 -1.43 -32.16
CA ILE A 442 20.90 -0.47 -31.91
C ILE A 442 20.59 0.32 -33.15
N THR A 443 19.31 0.47 -33.46
CA THR A 443 18.78 1.38 -34.48
C THR A 443 17.85 2.40 -33.84
N ASN A 444 17.92 3.66 -34.28
CA ASN A 444 17.02 4.72 -33.84
C ASN A 444 16.05 5.07 -34.96
N ASP A 445 14.75 4.95 -34.74
CA ASP A 445 13.72 5.31 -35.74
C ASP A 445 13.28 6.79 -35.66
N GLY A 446 13.88 7.55 -34.76
CA GLY A 446 13.58 8.95 -34.48
C GLY A 446 12.78 9.16 -33.21
N THR A 447 12.25 8.09 -32.61
CA THR A 447 11.51 8.10 -31.34
C THR A 447 12.06 7.06 -30.37
N ASN A 448 12.36 5.86 -30.87
CA ASN A 448 12.77 4.71 -30.07
C ASN A 448 14.13 4.16 -30.48
N LEU A 449 14.84 3.62 -29.54
CA LEU A 449 15.97 2.73 -29.74
C LEU A 449 15.42 1.31 -29.87
N ASN A 450 15.63 0.72 -31.05
CA ASN A 450 15.13 -0.62 -31.38
C ASN A 450 16.32 -1.57 -31.53
N PHE A 451 16.27 -2.69 -30.80
CA PHE A 451 17.26 -3.75 -30.86
C PHE A 451 16.66 -5.06 -30.36
N THR A 452 17.40 -6.14 -30.50
CA THR A 452 16.99 -7.46 -29.98
C THR A 452 18.05 -8.01 -29.07
N VAL A 453 17.64 -8.84 -28.12
CA VAL A 453 18.53 -9.68 -27.30
C VAL A 453 18.16 -11.14 -27.55
N THR A 454 19.12 -11.93 -27.96
CA THR A 454 18.94 -13.39 -28.13
C THR A 454 19.48 -14.09 -26.90
N VAL A 455 18.61 -14.77 -26.18
CA VAL A 455 18.94 -15.59 -25.00
C VAL A 455 19.04 -17.04 -25.46
N THR A 456 20.12 -17.72 -25.10
CA THR A 456 20.32 -19.15 -25.38
C THR A 456 20.57 -19.92 -24.09
N ASN A 457 19.80 -20.98 -23.86
CA ASN A 457 20.09 -21.92 -22.77
C ASN A 457 21.30 -22.78 -23.16
N THR A 458 22.42 -22.53 -22.49
CA THR A 458 23.71 -23.22 -22.72
C THR A 458 23.95 -24.36 -21.74
N GLY A 459 23.08 -24.52 -20.73
CA GLY A 459 23.21 -25.58 -19.74
C GLY A 459 22.47 -26.86 -20.10
N SER A 460 22.12 -27.63 -19.08
CA SER A 460 21.60 -29.01 -19.26
C SER A 460 20.14 -29.20 -18.79
N VAL A 461 19.53 -28.18 -18.23
CA VAL A 461 18.15 -28.20 -17.69
C VAL A 461 17.35 -27.12 -18.42
N ALA A 462 16.06 -27.37 -18.65
CA ALA A 462 15.16 -26.34 -19.18
C ALA A 462 14.96 -25.23 -18.13
N GLY A 463 14.80 -23.98 -18.55
CA GLY A 463 14.61 -22.87 -17.65
C GLY A 463 14.29 -21.56 -18.35
N LYS A 464 13.89 -20.56 -17.55
CA LYS A 464 13.65 -19.20 -17.97
C LYS A 464 14.82 -18.30 -17.56
N ASP A 465 15.03 -17.21 -18.29
CA ASP A 465 15.99 -16.16 -17.92
C ASP A 465 15.38 -14.78 -18.05
N VAL A 466 15.93 -13.82 -17.32
CA VAL A 466 15.55 -12.41 -17.38
C VAL A 466 16.60 -11.64 -18.17
N VAL A 467 16.16 -10.82 -19.10
CA VAL A 467 16.98 -9.83 -19.80
C VAL A 467 16.71 -8.47 -19.17
N GLU A 468 17.71 -7.90 -18.55
CA GLU A 468 17.64 -6.59 -17.93
C GLU A 468 18.39 -5.58 -18.81
N ILE A 469 17.72 -4.50 -19.21
CA ILE A 469 18.32 -3.47 -20.08
C ILE A 469 18.65 -2.24 -19.23
N TYR A 470 19.93 -1.91 -19.16
CA TYR A 470 20.45 -0.75 -18.43
C TYR A 470 21.03 0.29 -19.35
N SER A 471 21.13 1.52 -18.85
CA SER A 471 21.95 2.58 -19.44
C SER A 471 22.99 3.11 -18.46
N ASP A 472 24.21 3.31 -18.97
CA ASP A 472 25.22 4.14 -18.33
C ASP A 472 25.36 5.44 -19.14
N PRO A 473 24.81 6.56 -18.62
CA PRO A 473 24.80 7.84 -19.29
C PRO A 473 26.13 8.59 -19.17
N PRO A 474 26.49 9.47 -20.11
CA PRO A 474 27.65 10.34 -19.94
C PRO A 474 27.43 11.29 -18.74
N TYR A 475 28.39 11.34 -17.83
CA TYR A 475 28.36 12.23 -16.69
C TYR A 475 29.38 13.37 -16.80
N THR A 476 28.92 14.58 -16.62
CA THR A 476 29.77 15.78 -16.50
C THR A 476 29.94 16.12 -15.03
N ASN A 477 31.18 16.13 -14.52
CA ASN A 477 31.46 16.41 -13.11
C ASN A 477 30.81 17.73 -12.64
N GLY A 478 29.92 17.64 -11.64
CA GLY A 478 29.15 18.78 -11.14
C GLY A 478 28.06 19.27 -12.07
N GLY A 479 27.67 18.47 -13.09
CA GLY A 479 26.48 18.67 -13.93
C GLY A 479 25.23 18.03 -13.35
N ILE A 480 24.30 17.64 -14.21
CA ILE A 480 23.08 16.93 -13.81
C ILE A 480 23.48 15.60 -13.16
N GLU A 481 22.93 15.30 -11.98
CA GLU A 481 23.23 14.04 -11.28
C GLU A 481 22.76 12.84 -12.09
N LYS A 482 23.61 11.82 -12.20
CA LYS A 482 23.34 10.59 -12.96
C LYS A 482 24.03 9.40 -12.29
N SER A 483 23.29 8.32 -12.10
CA SER A 483 23.91 7.05 -11.72
C SER A 483 24.55 6.36 -12.93
N SER A 484 25.55 5.52 -12.69
CA SER A 484 26.22 4.76 -13.75
C SER A 484 25.43 3.54 -14.22
N ALA A 485 24.42 3.12 -13.46
CA ALA A 485 23.51 2.06 -13.84
C ALA A 485 22.06 2.50 -13.66
N ASN A 486 21.26 2.46 -14.72
CA ASN A 486 19.84 2.83 -14.71
C ASN A 486 19.05 1.80 -15.50
N LEU A 487 18.15 1.06 -14.83
CA LEU A 487 17.23 0.15 -15.50
C LEU A 487 16.32 0.92 -16.46
N LEU A 488 16.22 0.48 -17.70
CA LEU A 488 15.35 1.06 -18.73
C LEU A 488 14.11 0.20 -18.98
N ASP A 489 14.32 -1.11 -19.12
CA ASP A 489 13.26 -2.11 -19.33
C ASP A 489 13.80 -3.51 -19.03
N PHE A 490 12.91 -4.48 -18.99
CA PHE A 490 13.26 -5.89 -18.82
C PHE A 490 12.25 -6.79 -19.50
N ALA A 491 12.64 -8.04 -19.74
CA ALA A 491 11.73 -9.08 -20.22
C ALA A 491 12.22 -10.46 -19.80
N LYS A 492 11.28 -11.37 -19.54
CA LYS A 492 11.55 -12.75 -19.18
C LYS A 492 11.31 -13.68 -20.39
N THR A 493 12.15 -14.68 -20.58
CA THR A 493 11.96 -15.69 -21.63
C THR A 493 10.82 -16.65 -21.27
N SER A 494 10.26 -17.31 -22.27
CA SER A 494 9.58 -18.59 -22.04
C SER A 494 10.59 -19.62 -21.50
N GLU A 495 10.11 -20.77 -21.05
CA GLU A 495 10.99 -21.86 -20.69
C GLU A 495 11.75 -22.36 -21.92
N LEU A 496 13.09 -22.31 -21.88
CA LEU A 496 13.98 -22.74 -22.96
C LEU A 496 14.59 -24.10 -22.65
N ALA A 497 14.42 -25.06 -23.54
CA ALA A 497 15.10 -26.35 -23.45
C ALA A 497 16.64 -26.19 -23.65
N PRO A 498 17.48 -27.13 -23.20
CA PRO A 498 18.91 -27.09 -23.45
C PRO A 498 19.26 -26.92 -24.94
N GLY A 499 20.02 -25.85 -25.24
CA GLY A 499 20.40 -25.45 -26.60
C GLY A 499 19.33 -24.66 -27.35
N GLU A 500 18.17 -24.41 -26.77
CA GLU A 500 17.12 -23.57 -27.37
C GLU A 500 17.44 -22.08 -27.15
N SER A 501 16.98 -21.25 -28.11
CA SER A 501 17.17 -19.79 -28.06
C SER A 501 15.85 -19.08 -28.29
N GLN A 502 15.68 -17.93 -27.62
CA GLN A 502 14.60 -16.98 -27.86
C GLN A 502 15.18 -15.60 -28.14
N THR A 503 14.64 -14.90 -29.13
CA THR A 503 15.00 -13.52 -29.41
C THR A 503 13.88 -12.61 -28.89
N ILE A 504 14.23 -11.67 -28.03
CA ILE A 504 13.33 -10.67 -27.45
C ILE A 504 13.60 -9.33 -28.14
N GLU A 505 12.54 -8.64 -28.53
CA GLU A 505 12.60 -7.31 -29.13
C GLU A 505 12.43 -6.24 -28.04
N PHE A 506 13.30 -5.23 -28.06
CA PHE A 506 13.19 -4.04 -27.20
C PHE A 506 12.98 -2.79 -28.05
N SER A 507 12.12 -1.90 -27.56
CA SER A 507 11.83 -0.60 -28.17
C SER A 507 11.77 0.46 -27.07
N ILE A 508 12.92 1.06 -26.77
CA ILE A 508 13.11 2.01 -25.67
C ILE A 508 12.92 3.44 -26.17
N PRO A 509 11.99 4.24 -25.64
CA PRO A 509 11.87 5.65 -25.99
C PRO A 509 13.20 6.39 -25.72
N VAL A 510 13.68 7.17 -26.71
CA VAL A 510 14.92 7.95 -26.55
C VAL A 510 14.81 8.93 -25.38
N GLU A 511 13.60 9.43 -25.12
CA GLU A 511 13.33 10.35 -24.00
C GLU A 511 13.49 9.72 -22.61
N ASP A 512 13.47 8.39 -22.49
CA ASP A 512 13.69 7.68 -21.22
C ASP A 512 15.18 7.68 -20.80
N LEU A 513 16.07 8.07 -21.68
CA LEU A 513 17.49 8.32 -21.37
C LEU A 513 17.75 9.71 -20.77
N ALA A 514 16.75 10.60 -20.75
CA ALA A 514 16.90 11.96 -20.24
C ALA A 514 16.89 11.99 -18.71
N SER A 515 17.69 12.92 -18.15
CA SER A 515 17.70 13.22 -16.71
C SER A 515 17.01 14.56 -16.44
N TYR A 516 16.44 14.74 -15.25
CA TYR A 516 15.74 15.96 -14.88
C TYR A 516 16.73 17.02 -14.34
N ASP A 517 16.89 18.12 -15.05
CA ASP A 517 17.74 19.24 -14.66
C ASP A 517 16.93 20.34 -13.94
N TYR A 518 16.77 20.18 -12.65
CA TYR A 518 16.00 21.14 -11.86
C TYR A 518 16.74 22.45 -11.58
N GLN A 519 18.08 22.44 -11.66
CA GLN A 519 18.88 23.59 -11.30
C GLN A 519 19.03 24.61 -12.42
N THR A 520 19.08 24.17 -13.68
CA THR A 520 19.40 25.03 -14.82
C THR A 520 18.25 25.17 -15.79
N ASN A 521 17.72 24.05 -16.31
CA ASN A 521 16.70 24.06 -17.36
C ASN A 521 15.26 23.94 -16.81
N GLY A 522 15.07 23.40 -15.60
CA GLY A 522 13.77 23.15 -15.00
C GLY A 522 12.94 22.16 -15.80
N CYS A 523 13.57 21.19 -16.48
CA CYS A 523 12.92 20.18 -17.29
C CYS A 523 13.87 19.01 -17.58
N TYR A 524 13.37 17.97 -18.23
CA TYR A 524 14.20 16.84 -18.68
C TYR A 524 15.19 17.28 -19.77
N VAL A 525 16.42 16.79 -19.67
CA VAL A 525 17.50 17.04 -20.65
C VAL A 525 18.17 15.72 -20.99
N LEU A 526 18.25 15.43 -22.28
CA LEU A 526 19.08 14.37 -22.82
C LEU A 526 20.39 15.00 -23.30
N GLU A 527 21.46 14.86 -22.51
CA GLU A 527 22.75 15.49 -22.82
C GLU A 527 23.47 14.76 -23.97
N ALA A 528 24.26 15.51 -24.72
CA ALA A 528 25.12 14.96 -25.76
C ALA A 528 26.21 14.08 -25.19
N GLY A 529 26.46 12.94 -25.81
CA GLY A 529 27.51 12.01 -25.38
C GLY A 529 27.19 10.58 -25.77
N ASP A 530 28.03 9.68 -25.30
CA ASP A 530 27.90 8.25 -25.53
C ASP A 530 27.17 7.60 -24.34
N TYR A 531 26.05 6.98 -24.62
CA TYR A 531 25.25 6.18 -23.69
C TYR A 531 25.58 4.71 -23.95
N VAL A 532 26.04 4.00 -22.92
CA VAL A 532 26.22 2.55 -23.01
C VAL A 532 24.88 1.90 -22.66
N ILE A 533 24.28 1.22 -23.63
CA ILE A 533 23.07 0.43 -23.42
C ILE A 533 23.49 -1.03 -23.34
N SER A 534 23.15 -1.69 -22.26
CA SER A 534 23.59 -3.05 -21.95
C SER A 534 22.43 -4.00 -21.68
N ALA A 535 22.60 -5.26 -22.07
CA ALA A 535 21.82 -6.40 -21.63
C ALA A 535 22.59 -7.11 -20.53
N ASN A 536 22.05 -7.13 -19.33
CA ASN A 536 22.75 -7.57 -18.15
C ASN A 536 22.17 -8.88 -17.58
N ASP A 537 22.96 -9.53 -16.70
CA ASP A 537 22.51 -10.61 -15.84
C ASP A 537 21.98 -10.08 -14.47
N ASP A 538 22.45 -8.92 -14.06
CA ASP A 538 22.03 -8.12 -12.89
C ASP A 538 22.59 -6.69 -13.03
N SER A 539 22.36 -5.79 -12.07
CA SER A 539 22.83 -4.39 -12.14
C SER A 539 24.34 -4.25 -12.33
N HIS A 540 25.13 -5.22 -11.91
CA HIS A 540 26.59 -5.20 -11.95
C HIS A 540 27.19 -5.99 -13.11
N ASN A 541 26.59 -7.12 -13.48
CA ASN A 541 27.17 -8.06 -14.44
C ASN A 541 26.61 -7.87 -15.85
N VAL A 542 27.38 -7.20 -16.70
CA VAL A 542 27.04 -6.94 -18.10
C VAL A 542 27.31 -8.18 -18.96
N ALA A 543 26.30 -8.70 -19.64
CA ALA A 543 26.45 -9.82 -20.59
C ALA A 543 26.85 -9.32 -22.00
N ASP A 544 26.22 -8.28 -22.51
CA ASP A 544 26.55 -7.64 -23.79
C ASP A 544 26.14 -6.16 -23.79
N SER A 545 26.77 -5.34 -24.63
CA SER A 545 26.47 -3.91 -24.66
C SER A 545 26.67 -3.27 -26.02
N GLN A 546 26.01 -2.17 -26.25
CA GLN A 546 26.11 -1.32 -27.43
C GLN A 546 26.20 0.15 -27.05
N THR A 547 26.91 0.96 -27.80
CA THR A 547 26.95 2.42 -27.58
C THR A 547 25.96 3.14 -28.46
N TYR A 548 25.15 4.01 -27.87
CA TYR A 548 24.29 4.94 -28.54
C TYR A 548 24.79 6.37 -28.33
N THR A 549 25.12 7.09 -29.42
CA THR A 549 25.66 8.45 -29.36
C THR A 549 24.58 9.49 -29.58
N VAL A 550 24.36 10.38 -28.62
CA VAL A 550 23.55 11.58 -28.73
C VAL A 550 24.42 12.74 -29.23
N ALA A 551 24.12 13.25 -30.42
CA ALA A 551 25.00 14.22 -31.11
C ALA A 551 24.94 15.64 -30.53
N SER A 552 23.85 16.02 -29.85
CA SER A 552 23.63 17.33 -29.23
C SER A 552 22.58 17.22 -28.16
N ASP A 553 22.63 18.09 -27.16
CA ASP A 553 21.61 18.14 -26.11
C ASP A 553 20.20 18.32 -26.67
N ILE A 554 19.27 17.57 -26.06
CA ILE A 554 17.83 17.72 -26.33
C ILE A 554 17.17 18.17 -25.03
N VAL A 555 16.64 19.40 -25.05
CA VAL A 555 15.96 19.99 -23.90
C VAL A 555 14.44 19.83 -24.09
N TYR A 556 13.80 19.11 -23.18
CA TYR A 556 12.36 18.80 -23.25
C TYR A 556 11.52 19.86 -22.53
N ASN A 557 11.43 21.06 -23.14
CA ASN A 557 10.68 22.19 -22.62
C ASN A 557 9.32 22.37 -23.33
N GLU A 558 8.60 23.46 -23.05
CA GLU A 558 7.29 23.77 -23.68
C GLU A 558 7.27 23.67 -25.20
N SER A 559 8.38 24.00 -25.86
CA SER A 559 8.46 23.96 -27.34
C SER A 559 8.82 22.58 -27.90
N ASN A 560 9.32 21.69 -27.06
CA ASN A 560 9.78 20.36 -27.43
C ASN A 560 9.60 19.40 -26.20
N LYS A 561 8.37 19.16 -25.79
CA LYS A 561 8.09 18.28 -24.67
C LYS A 561 8.40 16.80 -24.99
N ARG A 562 8.58 15.96 -23.97
CA ARG A 562 8.62 14.51 -24.16
C ARG A 562 7.35 14.04 -24.87
N GLY A 563 7.47 13.03 -25.70
CA GLY A 563 6.33 12.47 -26.46
C GLY A 563 5.26 11.89 -25.55
N SER A 564 5.66 11.32 -24.43
CA SER A 564 4.78 10.70 -23.43
C SER A 564 4.07 11.72 -22.52
N ASP A 565 4.52 12.97 -22.46
CA ASP A 565 3.90 14.00 -21.62
C ASP A 565 2.72 14.69 -22.32
N ALA A 566 1.66 14.99 -21.59
CA ALA A 566 0.57 15.83 -22.08
C ALA A 566 0.98 17.32 -22.11
N VAL A 567 1.70 17.77 -21.08
CA VAL A 567 2.32 19.10 -20.98
C VAL A 567 3.79 18.91 -20.58
N ALA A 568 4.68 19.81 -21.02
CA ALA A 568 6.10 19.73 -20.64
C ALA A 568 6.28 19.82 -19.12
N ALA A 569 7.15 18.97 -18.58
CA ALA A 569 7.52 19.03 -17.17
C ALA A 569 8.26 20.32 -16.84
N THR A 570 7.94 20.91 -15.70
CA THR A 570 8.59 22.10 -15.12
C THR A 570 8.85 21.90 -13.63
N ASN A 571 9.71 22.72 -13.02
CA ASN A 571 9.91 22.62 -11.57
C ASN A 571 8.61 22.90 -10.83
N GLU A 572 8.18 21.94 -10.03
CA GLU A 572 6.94 21.99 -9.26
C GLU A 572 7.19 21.83 -7.75
N PHE A 573 8.35 21.31 -7.33
CA PHE A 573 8.62 20.89 -5.95
C PHE A 573 9.72 21.70 -5.25
N ASP A 574 10.00 22.93 -5.65
CA ASP A 574 10.98 23.82 -5.01
C ASP A 574 10.76 23.95 -3.50
N PHE A 575 9.50 23.87 -3.05
CA PHE A 575 9.12 23.94 -1.63
C PHE A 575 9.49 22.66 -0.85
N ALA A 576 9.91 21.60 -1.52
CA ALA A 576 10.32 20.33 -0.92
C ALA A 576 11.84 20.15 -0.87
N GLU A 577 12.63 21.02 -1.49
CA GLU A 577 14.10 20.91 -1.53
C GLU A 577 14.72 21.09 -0.14
N GLY A 578 14.15 21.97 0.69
CA GLY A 578 14.65 22.23 2.05
C GLY A 578 16.02 22.88 2.07
N GLU A 579 16.59 23.03 3.28
CA GLU A 579 17.97 23.46 3.50
C GLU A 579 18.86 22.22 3.80
N ILE A 580 18.97 21.31 2.82
CA ILE A 580 19.60 19.99 2.95
C ILE A 580 20.77 19.89 1.96
N THR A 581 21.87 19.31 2.41
CA THR A 581 22.95 18.89 1.52
C THR A 581 22.59 17.52 0.93
N TYR A 582 22.29 17.49 -0.37
CA TYR A 582 22.05 16.24 -1.09
C TYR A 582 23.35 15.59 -1.53
N LEU A 583 23.37 14.27 -1.57
CA LEU A 583 24.49 13.49 -2.08
C LEU A 583 24.71 13.82 -3.56
N SER A 584 25.96 14.08 -3.90
CA SER A 584 26.37 14.43 -5.27
C SER A 584 27.54 13.56 -5.72
N ARG A 585 27.46 13.07 -6.96
CA ARG A 585 28.53 12.33 -7.64
C ARG A 585 29.76 13.20 -7.91
N ALA A 586 29.62 14.52 -7.82
CA ALA A 586 30.71 15.46 -8.09
C ALA A 586 31.96 15.13 -7.26
N ASP A 587 33.12 15.14 -7.96
CA ASP A 587 34.43 14.84 -7.38
C ASP A 587 34.48 13.49 -6.64
N GLY A 588 33.77 12.47 -7.16
CA GLY A 588 33.76 11.12 -6.60
C GLY A 588 33.03 11.05 -5.26
N PHE A 589 31.86 11.66 -5.14
CA PHE A 589 31.09 11.76 -3.89
C PHE A 589 31.83 12.45 -2.76
N ALA A 590 32.61 13.51 -3.06
CA ALA A 590 33.38 14.22 -2.06
C ALA A 590 32.56 14.73 -0.87
N ASN A 591 31.25 14.94 -1.04
CA ASN A 591 30.34 15.40 0.00
C ASN A 591 29.66 14.26 0.78
N TYR A 592 30.00 12.98 0.56
CA TYR A 592 29.31 11.82 1.15
C TYR A 592 29.14 11.95 2.67
N ALA A 593 30.24 12.25 3.40
CA ALA A 593 30.18 12.33 4.86
C ALA A 593 29.33 13.51 5.37
N GLU A 594 29.21 14.59 4.60
CA GLU A 594 28.35 15.74 4.93
C GLU A 594 26.90 15.43 4.63
N ALA A 595 26.60 14.96 3.43
CA ALA A 595 25.23 14.68 2.99
C ALA A 595 24.56 13.58 3.82
N THR A 596 25.29 12.50 4.14
CA THR A 596 24.75 11.36 4.88
C THR A 596 24.80 11.52 6.41
N ALA A 597 25.26 12.67 6.91
CA ALA A 597 25.26 12.95 8.36
C ALA A 597 23.81 12.98 8.91
N ALA A 598 23.66 12.67 10.18
CA ALA A 598 22.39 12.83 10.86
C ALA A 598 21.91 14.30 10.82
N PRO A 599 20.60 14.56 10.85
CA PRO A 599 20.07 15.93 10.81
C PRO A 599 20.74 16.84 11.86
N ALA A 600 21.33 17.93 11.40
CA ALA A 600 22.06 18.86 12.26
C ALA A 600 21.15 19.67 13.19
N THR A 601 19.88 19.84 12.83
CA THR A 601 18.86 20.56 13.59
C THR A 601 17.52 19.85 13.49
N TYR A 602 16.72 20.02 14.53
CA TYR A 602 15.32 19.61 14.61
C TYR A 602 14.41 20.84 14.65
N GLU A 603 14.87 21.96 14.13
CA GLU A 603 14.13 23.20 14.05
C GLU A 603 13.76 23.51 12.61
N MET A 604 12.50 23.89 12.38
CA MET A 604 12.01 24.39 11.10
C MET A 604 12.38 25.87 10.99
N THR A 605 12.84 26.34 9.84
CA THR A 605 13.16 27.75 9.60
C THR A 605 11.88 28.60 9.57
N ASP A 606 12.00 29.90 9.73
CA ASP A 606 10.85 30.82 9.69
C ASP A 606 10.20 30.84 8.29
N GLU A 607 10.99 30.63 7.21
CA GLU A 607 10.51 30.52 5.84
C GLU A 607 9.72 29.24 5.63
N GLN A 608 10.25 28.12 6.11
CA GLN A 608 9.55 26.84 6.06
C GLN A 608 8.24 26.89 6.85
N LYS A 609 8.24 27.45 8.05
CA LYS A 609 7.02 27.62 8.87
C LYS A 609 5.98 28.49 8.15
N ALA A 610 6.41 29.58 7.52
CA ALA A 610 5.51 30.48 6.79
C ALA A 610 4.92 29.81 5.54
N ALA A 611 5.66 28.85 4.94
CA ALA A 611 5.24 28.09 3.76
C ALA A 611 4.45 26.83 4.13
N PHE A 612 4.46 26.41 5.42
CA PHE A 612 3.85 25.15 5.85
C PHE A 612 2.33 25.22 5.71
N ASP A 613 1.80 24.46 4.77
CA ASP A 613 0.39 24.44 4.45
C ASP A 613 -0.35 23.48 5.40
N ASN A 614 -1.28 24.00 6.18
CA ASN A 614 -2.02 23.23 7.17
C ASN A 614 -3.52 23.52 7.12
N ALA A 615 -4.30 22.78 7.90
CA ALA A 615 -5.75 22.92 7.96
C ALA A 615 -6.23 24.34 8.32
N HIS A 616 -5.45 25.12 9.08
CA HIS A 616 -5.80 26.48 9.48
C HIS A 616 -5.75 27.49 8.33
N THR A 617 -4.96 27.23 7.28
CA THR A 617 -4.91 28.05 6.07
C THR A 617 -6.26 28.10 5.34
N TYR A 618 -7.05 27.04 5.46
CA TYR A 618 -8.32 26.86 4.75
C TYR A 618 -9.57 27.20 5.57
N THR A 619 -9.42 27.93 6.65
CA THR A 619 -10.55 28.44 7.44
C THR A 619 -11.16 29.69 6.79
N GLU A 620 -12.43 30.01 7.10
CA GLU A 620 -13.10 31.24 6.59
C GLU A 620 -12.33 32.51 6.90
N ALA A 621 -11.61 32.56 8.03
CA ALA A 621 -10.79 33.69 8.44
C ALA A 621 -9.42 33.74 7.74
N GLY A 622 -8.85 32.59 7.40
CA GLY A 622 -7.51 32.42 6.80
C GLY A 622 -7.52 32.40 5.27
N TYR A 623 -8.60 31.90 4.66
CA TYR A 623 -8.67 31.73 3.22
C TYR A 623 -8.87 33.05 2.48
N GLN A 624 -7.80 33.51 1.89
CA GLN A 624 -7.77 34.70 1.05
C GLN A 624 -7.23 34.27 -0.32
N ASN A 625 -8.12 33.96 -1.27
CA ASN A 625 -7.71 33.60 -2.60
C ASN A 625 -8.19 34.61 -3.63
N ASP A 626 -7.28 35.20 -4.39
CA ASP A 626 -7.58 36.14 -5.47
C ASP A 626 -8.43 35.51 -6.59
N ASP A 627 -8.37 34.17 -6.77
CA ASP A 627 -9.16 33.44 -7.74
C ASP A 627 -10.66 33.50 -7.47
N ASP A 628 -11.08 33.65 -6.21
CA ASP A 628 -12.50 33.79 -5.85
C ASP A 628 -13.14 35.07 -6.41
N ALA A 629 -12.38 36.12 -6.54
CA ALA A 629 -12.90 37.41 -7.04
C ALA A 629 -13.40 37.36 -8.49
N ASN A 630 -12.89 36.41 -9.28
CA ASN A 630 -13.18 36.25 -10.71
C ASN A 630 -13.92 34.96 -11.03
N ALA A 631 -14.05 34.03 -10.09
CA ALA A 631 -14.70 32.76 -10.32
C ALA A 631 -16.22 32.91 -10.50
N ALA A 632 -16.76 32.34 -11.55
CA ALA A 632 -18.21 32.30 -11.78
C ALA A 632 -18.88 31.30 -10.83
N ASP A 633 -20.10 31.58 -10.37
CA ASP A 633 -20.91 30.61 -9.63
C ASP A 633 -21.35 29.47 -10.55
N ILE A 634 -21.55 28.27 -10.00
CA ILE A 634 -21.98 27.09 -10.74
C ILE A 634 -23.51 27.00 -10.80
N THR A 635 -24.02 26.30 -11.81
CA THR A 635 -25.43 25.90 -11.90
C THR A 635 -25.66 24.64 -11.09
N THR A 636 -26.73 24.57 -10.31
CA THR A 636 -27.13 23.41 -9.50
C THR A 636 -28.63 23.17 -9.55
N GLY A 637 -29.09 21.94 -9.37
CA GLY A 637 -30.49 21.57 -9.27
C GLY A 637 -31.30 21.72 -10.57
N ALA A 638 -30.64 21.79 -11.73
CA ALA A 638 -31.26 21.82 -13.05
C ALA A 638 -32.07 20.53 -13.32
N LYS A 639 -33.02 20.59 -14.24
CA LYS A 639 -33.88 19.47 -14.60
C LYS A 639 -33.64 19.06 -16.05
N ASN A 640 -32.42 18.67 -16.36
CA ASN A 640 -32.00 18.26 -17.70
C ASN A 640 -32.42 16.83 -18.06
N GLY A 641 -32.76 16.01 -17.06
CA GLY A 641 -33.29 14.64 -17.26
C GLY A 641 -32.23 13.62 -17.68
N LEU A 642 -30.94 13.94 -17.49
CA LEU A 642 -29.84 13.02 -17.75
C LEU A 642 -29.62 12.10 -16.53
N LYS A 643 -29.26 10.86 -16.83
CA LYS A 643 -28.82 9.86 -15.84
C LYS A 643 -27.34 9.59 -16.06
N LEU A 644 -26.62 9.20 -15.01
CA LEU A 644 -25.19 8.92 -15.14
C LEU A 644 -24.91 7.83 -16.19
N VAL A 645 -25.73 6.80 -16.26
CA VAL A 645 -25.61 5.71 -17.27
C VAL A 645 -25.61 6.21 -18.71
N ASP A 646 -26.23 7.35 -19.00
CA ASP A 646 -26.30 7.93 -20.35
C ASP A 646 -24.93 8.50 -20.81
N LEU A 647 -23.97 8.59 -19.87
CA LEU A 647 -22.63 9.11 -20.14
C LEU A 647 -21.56 8.00 -20.16
N ARG A 648 -21.93 6.71 -20.05
CA ARG A 648 -20.97 5.61 -20.21
C ARG A 648 -20.30 5.67 -21.58
N GLY A 649 -18.96 5.70 -21.62
CA GLY A 649 -18.16 5.80 -22.84
C GLY A 649 -18.18 7.18 -23.51
N VAL A 650 -18.77 8.19 -22.88
CA VAL A 650 -18.72 9.57 -23.35
C VAL A 650 -17.39 10.19 -22.95
N ASP A 651 -16.73 10.86 -23.91
CA ASP A 651 -15.44 11.53 -23.67
C ASP A 651 -15.50 12.47 -22.46
N TYR A 652 -14.42 12.51 -21.68
CA TYR A 652 -14.35 13.32 -20.46
C TYR A 652 -14.64 14.80 -20.74
N ASN A 653 -14.27 15.35 -21.89
CA ASN A 653 -14.44 16.75 -22.25
C ASN A 653 -15.76 17.05 -22.97
N ASP A 654 -16.67 16.07 -23.11
CA ASP A 654 -17.98 16.30 -23.74
C ASP A 654 -18.87 17.21 -22.87
N ALA A 655 -19.53 18.17 -23.50
CA ALA A 655 -20.43 19.13 -22.83
C ALA A 655 -21.64 18.50 -22.13
N LYS A 656 -21.94 17.23 -22.35
CA LYS A 656 -22.98 16.50 -21.61
C LYS A 656 -22.65 16.37 -20.13
N TRP A 657 -21.38 16.31 -19.78
CA TRP A 657 -20.95 16.30 -18.39
C TRP A 657 -21.41 17.55 -17.65
N ASP A 658 -21.29 18.75 -18.25
CA ASP A 658 -21.80 19.96 -17.66
C ASP A 658 -23.32 19.90 -17.43
N GLN A 659 -24.07 19.36 -18.38
CA GLN A 659 -25.52 19.23 -18.27
C GLN A 659 -25.92 18.22 -17.17
N LEU A 660 -25.16 17.15 -16.97
CA LEU A 660 -25.40 16.20 -15.88
C LEU A 660 -25.10 16.83 -14.52
N LEU A 661 -23.93 17.44 -14.39
CA LEU A 661 -23.47 18.07 -13.15
C LEU A 661 -24.35 19.24 -12.72
N ASP A 662 -24.95 19.99 -13.66
CA ASP A 662 -25.92 21.05 -13.37
C ASP A 662 -27.16 20.53 -12.63
N GLN A 663 -27.47 19.23 -12.69
CA GLN A 663 -28.58 18.63 -11.96
C GLN A 663 -28.27 18.39 -10.48
N MET A 664 -26.99 18.20 -10.14
CA MET A 664 -26.58 17.96 -8.76
C MET A 664 -26.75 19.22 -7.89
N THR A 665 -27.04 19.03 -6.64
CA THR A 665 -27.00 20.09 -5.61
C THR A 665 -25.62 20.13 -4.96
N ILE A 666 -25.32 21.22 -4.26
CA ILE A 666 -24.07 21.31 -3.46
C ILE A 666 -24.03 20.18 -2.40
N ASP A 667 -25.16 19.91 -1.76
CA ASP A 667 -25.23 18.84 -0.75
C ASP A 667 -24.94 17.45 -1.34
N GLU A 668 -25.43 17.15 -2.56
CA GLU A 668 -25.11 15.92 -3.25
C GLU A 668 -23.63 15.85 -3.66
N MET A 669 -23.02 16.96 -4.10
CA MET A 669 -21.56 17.02 -4.37
C MET A 669 -20.74 16.79 -3.09
N GLN A 670 -21.12 17.46 -1.99
CA GLN A 670 -20.49 17.25 -0.68
C GLN A 670 -20.58 15.80 -0.20
N GLN A 671 -21.76 15.17 -0.40
CA GLN A 671 -21.97 13.78 -0.03
C GLN A 671 -21.13 12.83 -0.90
N THR A 672 -21.04 13.10 -2.21
CA THR A 672 -20.24 12.31 -3.14
C THR A 672 -18.77 12.31 -2.76
N ILE A 673 -18.25 13.47 -2.35
CA ILE A 673 -16.84 13.71 -2.05
C ILE A 673 -16.49 13.27 -0.64
N GLY A 674 -17.37 13.53 0.34
CA GLY A 674 -17.04 13.38 1.76
C GLY A 674 -17.14 11.94 2.30
N PHE A 675 -17.71 11.00 1.55
CA PHE A 675 -18.02 9.66 2.05
C PHE A 675 -17.48 8.56 1.11
N GLY A 676 -16.17 8.60 0.83
CA GLY A 676 -15.46 7.64 -0.01
C GLY A 676 -15.05 6.35 0.70
N GLY A 677 -15.22 6.25 2.01
CA GLY A 677 -14.73 5.09 2.75
C GLY A 677 -15.29 3.76 2.24
N TYR A 678 -14.48 3.02 1.51
CA TYR A 678 -14.77 1.72 0.88
C TYR A 678 -15.95 1.73 -0.08
N GLN A 679 -16.20 2.87 -0.71
CA GLN A 679 -17.33 3.06 -1.64
C GLN A 679 -17.23 4.37 -2.43
N THR A 680 -18.06 4.52 -3.45
CA THR A 680 -18.51 5.83 -3.92
C THR A 680 -20.01 5.99 -3.73
N ALA A 681 -20.44 7.09 -3.10
CA ALA A 681 -21.82 7.28 -2.66
C ALA A 681 -22.84 7.31 -3.83
N ALA A 682 -24.07 6.85 -3.60
CA ALA A 682 -25.18 7.00 -4.54
C ALA A 682 -25.62 8.48 -4.64
N VAL A 683 -26.07 8.90 -5.84
CA VAL A 683 -26.60 10.27 -6.09
C VAL A 683 -27.94 10.18 -6.79
N SER A 684 -28.99 10.57 -6.09
CA SER A 684 -30.38 10.36 -6.56
C SER A 684 -30.76 11.24 -7.76
N SER A 685 -30.26 12.48 -7.84
CA SER A 685 -30.62 13.43 -8.92
C SER A 685 -30.18 12.98 -10.30
N ILE A 686 -29.15 12.14 -10.39
CA ILE A 686 -28.55 11.63 -11.63
C ILE A 686 -28.60 10.08 -11.71
N GLU A 687 -29.34 9.44 -10.81
CA GLU A 687 -29.44 7.98 -10.69
C GLU A 687 -28.08 7.26 -10.64
N LYS A 688 -27.08 7.87 -9.96
CA LYS A 688 -25.81 7.20 -9.69
C LYS A 688 -26.00 6.10 -8.66
N VAL A 689 -25.55 4.89 -9.01
CA VAL A 689 -25.50 3.76 -8.06
C VAL A 689 -24.35 3.91 -7.09
N ARG A 690 -24.45 3.31 -5.90
CA ARG A 690 -23.32 3.14 -4.99
C ARG A 690 -22.39 2.07 -5.55
N THR A 691 -21.08 2.24 -5.37
CA THR A 691 -20.09 1.20 -5.59
C THR A 691 -19.57 0.64 -4.27
N ASN A 692 -19.00 -0.55 -4.29
CA ASN A 692 -18.19 -1.10 -3.21
C ASN A 692 -16.73 -1.07 -3.63
N ASP A 693 -15.87 -0.59 -2.76
CA ASP A 693 -14.42 -0.62 -2.94
C ASP A 693 -13.82 -1.41 -1.78
N CYS A 694 -12.78 -2.17 -2.02
CA CYS A 694 -12.21 -3.08 -1.02
C CYS A 694 -10.71 -2.87 -0.87
N ASP A 695 -10.26 -3.11 0.34
CA ASP A 695 -8.86 -3.09 0.73
C ASP A 695 -8.13 -4.37 0.34
N GLY A 696 -6.82 -4.38 0.54
CA GLY A 696 -5.94 -5.53 0.36
C GLY A 696 -5.13 -5.49 -0.94
N PRO A 697 -3.89 -4.95 -0.95
CA PRO A 697 -3.06 -4.93 -2.15
C PRO A 697 -2.78 -6.33 -2.72
N ALA A 698 -2.68 -7.36 -1.88
CA ALA A 698 -2.46 -8.75 -2.31
C ALA A 698 -3.75 -9.59 -2.39
N SER A 699 -4.95 -8.99 -2.21
CA SER A 699 -6.24 -9.71 -2.19
C SER A 699 -7.40 -8.72 -2.28
N ILE A 700 -8.62 -9.22 -2.25
CA ILE A 700 -9.83 -8.41 -2.02
C ILE A 700 -10.31 -8.71 -0.61
N ASN A 701 -10.25 -7.72 0.29
CA ASN A 701 -10.67 -7.85 1.69
C ASN A 701 -11.76 -6.87 2.06
N ASN A 702 -12.88 -7.38 2.58
CA ASN A 702 -13.88 -6.55 3.23
C ASN A 702 -13.59 -6.51 4.74
N THR A 703 -12.98 -5.45 5.20
CA THR A 703 -12.55 -5.27 6.59
C THR A 703 -13.72 -5.32 7.58
N PHE A 704 -14.94 -4.97 7.16
CA PHE A 704 -16.13 -4.91 8.02
C PHE A 704 -16.79 -6.27 8.23
N THR A 705 -16.78 -7.12 7.22
CA THR A 705 -17.41 -8.46 7.32
C THR A 705 -16.42 -9.57 7.59
N GLY A 706 -15.13 -9.31 7.36
CA GLY A 706 -14.08 -10.33 7.37
C GLY A 706 -14.16 -11.29 6.17
N VAL A 707 -15.01 -10.99 5.18
CA VAL A 707 -15.04 -11.74 3.92
C VAL A 707 -13.91 -11.25 3.03
N GLY A 708 -13.20 -12.19 2.43
CA GLY A 708 -12.09 -11.89 1.56
C GLY A 708 -11.88 -12.95 0.48
N SER A 709 -10.86 -12.73 -0.33
CA SER A 709 -10.43 -13.63 -1.40
C SER A 709 -9.16 -14.40 -1.03
N VAL A 710 -8.72 -15.26 -1.92
CA VAL A 710 -7.37 -15.85 -1.86
C VAL A 710 -6.34 -14.72 -1.84
N GLY A 711 -5.35 -14.85 -0.97
CA GLY A 711 -4.24 -13.89 -0.85
C GLY A 711 -3.03 -14.31 -1.65
N PHE A 712 -2.54 -13.39 -2.47
CA PHE A 712 -1.35 -13.53 -3.29
C PHE A 712 -0.06 -13.31 -2.48
N PRO A 713 1.10 -13.65 -3.05
CA PRO A 713 2.38 -13.32 -2.46
C PRO A 713 2.57 -11.83 -2.20
N ALA A 714 3.51 -11.50 -1.33
CA ALA A 714 3.99 -10.13 -1.13
C ALA A 714 4.38 -9.49 -2.48
N ALA A 715 4.11 -8.19 -2.64
CA ALA A 715 4.46 -7.48 -3.88
C ALA A 715 5.97 -7.58 -4.19
N THR A 716 6.82 -7.61 -3.15
CA THR A 716 8.26 -7.91 -3.28
C THR A 716 8.50 -9.23 -4.01
N LEU A 717 7.76 -10.31 -3.67
CA LEU A 717 7.93 -11.61 -4.34
C LEU A 717 7.35 -11.59 -5.77
N ILE A 718 6.26 -10.87 -6.00
CA ILE A 718 5.74 -10.63 -7.36
C ILE A 718 6.78 -9.85 -8.18
N GLY A 719 7.42 -8.83 -7.60
CA GLY A 719 8.53 -8.09 -8.21
C GLY A 719 9.71 -9.02 -8.56
N MET A 720 10.08 -9.94 -7.66
CA MET A 720 11.16 -10.91 -7.87
C MET A 720 10.93 -11.87 -9.04
N THR A 721 9.71 -11.98 -9.55
CA THR A 721 9.46 -12.73 -10.79
C THR A 721 10.08 -12.04 -12.01
N TRP A 722 10.20 -10.72 -12.02
CA TRP A 722 10.57 -9.92 -13.20
C TRP A 722 9.75 -10.32 -14.43
N ASP A 723 8.52 -10.73 -14.21
CA ASP A 723 7.62 -11.25 -15.24
C ASP A 723 6.35 -10.39 -15.32
N LYS A 724 6.28 -9.55 -16.36
CA LYS A 724 5.15 -8.64 -16.63
C LYS A 724 3.85 -9.42 -16.86
N ASP A 725 3.93 -10.61 -17.46
CA ASP A 725 2.74 -11.43 -17.74
C ASP A 725 2.17 -12.02 -16.46
N LEU A 726 3.02 -12.43 -15.49
CA LEU A 726 2.56 -12.86 -14.17
C LEU A 726 1.97 -11.70 -13.35
N ALA A 727 2.55 -10.50 -13.46
CA ALA A 727 1.97 -9.32 -12.83
C ALA A 727 0.59 -8.98 -13.42
N TYR A 728 0.42 -9.11 -14.75
CA TYR A 728 -0.88 -8.98 -15.40
C TYR A 728 -1.87 -10.05 -14.93
N ALA A 729 -1.43 -11.33 -14.90
CA ALA A 729 -2.28 -12.44 -14.44
C ALA A 729 -2.72 -12.28 -12.98
N PHE A 730 -1.84 -11.73 -12.11
CA PHE A 730 -2.20 -11.35 -10.75
C PHE A 730 -3.33 -10.33 -10.74
N GLY A 731 -3.19 -9.24 -11.51
CA GLY A 731 -4.23 -8.22 -11.64
C GLY A 731 -5.55 -8.76 -12.22
N ASP A 732 -5.47 -9.61 -13.24
CA ASP A 732 -6.63 -10.30 -13.85
C ASP A 732 -7.38 -11.15 -12.82
N SER A 733 -6.64 -11.92 -12.01
CA SER A 733 -7.24 -12.72 -10.93
C SER A 733 -7.88 -11.85 -9.83
N ILE A 734 -7.25 -10.73 -9.46
CA ILE A 734 -7.86 -9.72 -8.57
C ILE A 734 -9.17 -9.22 -9.17
N GLY A 735 -9.20 -8.89 -10.45
CA GLY A 735 -10.40 -8.43 -11.17
C GLY A 735 -11.52 -9.48 -11.20
N GLU A 736 -11.19 -10.75 -11.48
CA GLU A 736 -12.15 -11.87 -11.46
C GLU A 736 -12.77 -12.01 -10.05
N MET A 737 -11.94 -12.04 -9.01
CA MET A 737 -12.38 -12.13 -7.62
C MET A 737 -13.22 -10.92 -7.20
N ALA A 738 -12.82 -9.71 -7.61
CA ALA A 738 -13.56 -8.48 -7.33
C ALA A 738 -14.97 -8.51 -7.96
N ASN A 739 -15.11 -9.06 -9.17
CA ASN A 739 -16.40 -9.22 -9.82
C ASN A 739 -17.33 -10.14 -9.02
N GLU A 740 -16.83 -11.28 -8.55
CA GLU A 740 -17.62 -12.21 -7.73
C GLU A 740 -17.99 -11.63 -6.36
N MET A 741 -17.15 -10.74 -5.82
CA MET A 741 -17.34 -10.07 -4.53
C MET A 741 -18.11 -8.73 -4.63
N ASP A 742 -18.65 -8.39 -5.80
CA ASP A 742 -19.33 -7.12 -6.07
C ASP A 742 -18.49 -5.88 -5.71
N THR A 743 -17.20 -5.95 -5.98
CA THR A 743 -16.22 -4.88 -5.75
C THR A 743 -15.93 -4.15 -7.05
N SER A 744 -16.00 -2.82 -7.05
CA SER A 744 -15.76 -1.98 -8.23
C SER A 744 -14.41 -1.26 -8.16
N GLY A 745 -13.90 -1.00 -6.96
CA GLY A 745 -12.59 -0.40 -6.70
C GLY A 745 -11.72 -1.32 -5.86
N TRP A 746 -10.45 -1.45 -6.24
CA TRP A 746 -9.42 -2.18 -5.51
C TRP A 746 -8.36 -1.22 -4.98
N TYR A 747 -8.18 -1.12 -3.64
CA TYR A 747 -7.14 -0.31 -3.02
C TYR A 747 -5.76 -0.96 -3.19
N GLY A 748 -5.31 -0.98 -4.42
CA GLY A 748 -4.06 -1.54 -4.90
C GLY A 748 -3.87 -1.30 -6.41
N PRO A 749 -2.66 -1.59 -6.93
CA PRO A 749 -1.46 -2.01 -6.23
C PRO A 749 -0.78 -0.88 -5.45
N ALA A 750 0.03 -1.24 -4.46
CA ALA A 750 0.93 -0.31 -3.79
C ALA A 750 2.31 -0.37 -4.48
N MET A 751 2.96 0.80 -4.69
CA MET A 751 4.14 0.88 -5.53
C MET A 751 5.19 1.91 -5.11
N ASN A 752 5.20 2.28 -3.83
CA ASN A 752 6.26 3.14 -3.29
C ASN A 752 7.62 2.45 -3.40
N ILE A 753 8.69 3.19 -3.21
CA ILE A 753 10.06 2.70 -3.38
C ILE A 753 10.57 2.07 -2.08
N HIS A 754 11.32 0.97 -2.16
CA HIS A 754 12.12 0.44 -1.07
C HIS A 754 13.33 1.36 -0.83
N ARG A 755 13.07 2.60 -0.37
CA ARG A 755 14.13 3.56 -0.05
C ARG A 755 15.10 3.01 0.98
N THR A 756 14.58 2.28 1.95
CA THR A 756 15.30 1.66 3.03
C THR A 756 14.84 0.23 3.28
N ALA A 757 15.78 -0.64 3.64
CA ALA A 757 15.45 -2.00 4.04
C ALA A 757 14.51 -2.06 5.27
N PHE A 758 14.46 -1.01 6.11
CA PHE A 758 13.69 -1.00 7.36
C PHE A 758 12.24 -0.53 7.25
N ALA A 759 11.78 -0.10 6.08
CA ALA A 759 10.40 0.33 5.92
C ALA A 759 9.42 -0.85 6.13
N GLY A 760 8.44 -0.65 6.99
CA GLY A 760 7.53 -1.71 7.44
C GLY A 760 6.62 -2.27 6.34
N ARG A 761 6.35 -1.48 5.29
CA ARG A 761 5.48 -1.87 4.18
C ARG A 761 6.22 -2.29 2.91
N ASN A 762 7.53 -2.56 2.95
CA ASN A 762 8.24 -3.08 1.78
C ASN A 762 7.58 -4.35 1.20
N PHE A 763 6.93 -5.17 2.03
CA PHE A 763 6.18 -6.34 1.56
C PHE A 763 5.02 -6.00 0.59
N GLU A 764 4.46 -4.78 0.66
CA GLU A 764 3.40 -4.30 -0.23
C GLU A 764 3.94 -3.61 -1.49
N TYR A 765 5.22 -3.26 -1.51
CA TYR A 765 5.88 -2.54 -2.59
C TYR A 765 6.77 -3.51 -3.37
N TYR A 766 7.09 -3.16 -4.63
CA TYR A 766 7.76 -4.11 -5.52
C TYR A 766 9.27 -4.10 -5.39
N SER A 767 9.92 -2.91 -5.22
CA SER A 767 11.36 -2.79 -5.44
C SER A 767 11.93 -1.44 -4.98
N GLU A 768 13.27 -1.39 -4.88
CA GLU A 768 14.04 -0.14 -4.78
C GLU A 768 14.11 0.64 -6.12
N ASP A 769 13.73 0.03 -7.24
CA ASP A 769 13.77 0.66 -8.57
C ASP A 769 12.39 1.06 -9.07
N GLY A 770 12.28 2.32 -9.55
CA GLY A 770 11.02 2.89 -10.02
C GLY A 770 10.51 2.33 -11.35
N VAL A 771 11.41 1.84 -12.22
CA VAL A 771 11.01 1.24 -13.51
C VAL A 771 10.47 -0.17 -13.28
N LEU A 772 11.17 -0.99 -12.49
CA LEU A 772 10.68 -2.32 -12.13
C LEU A 772 9.32 -2.21 -11.43
N SER A 773 9.22 -1.39 -10.37
CA SER A 773 7.96 -1.17 -9.64
C SER A 773 6.85 -0.69 -10.57
N GLY A 774 7.12 0.27 -11.43
CA GLY A 774 6.14 0.85 -12.35
C GLY A 774 5.66 -0.15 -13.40
N ARG A 775 6.55 -0.92 -14.02
CA ARG A 775 6.18 -1.92 -15.03
C ARG A 775 5.38 -3.07 -14.42
N MET A 776 5.76 -3.57 -13.23
CA MET A 776 5.01 -4.61 -12.54
C MET A 776 3.62 -4.11 -12.13
N ALA A 777 3.55 -2.92 -11.51
CA ALA A 777 2.30 -2.31 -11.08
C ALA A 777 1.37 -1.98 -12.27
N SER A 778 1.89 -1.44 -13.38
CA SER A 778 1.11 -1.13 -14.59
C SER A 778 0.42 -2.38 -15.14
N ASN A 779 1.15 -3.50 -15.20
CA ASN A 779 0.57 -4.77 -15.68
C ASN A 779 -0.52 -5.30 -14.74
N ALA A 780 -0.33 -5.20 -13.43
CA ALA A 780 -1.37 -5.56 -12.46
C ALA A 780 -2.62 -4.67 -12.59
N ILE A 781 -2.45 -3.36 -12.80
CA ILE A 781 -3.55 -2.43 -13.05
C ILE A 781 -4.30 -2.81 -14.33
N MET A 782 -3.59 -3.08 -15.43
CA MET A 782 -4.21 -3.49 -16.71
C MET A 782 -5.07 -4.75 -16.52
N GLY A 783 -4.52 -5.79 -15.84
CA GLY A 783 -5.27 -7.01 -15.57
C GLY A 783 -6.56 -6.76 -14.77
N ALA A 784 -6.52 -5.97 -13.72
CA ALA A 784 -7.71 -5.63 -12.93
C ALA A 784 -8.74 -4.81 -13.73
N GLN A 785 -8.27 -3.88 -14.56
CA GLN A 785 -9.13 -3.01 -15.39
C GLN A 785 -9.84 -3.77 -16.51
N GLU A 786 -9.33 -4.91 -17.01
CA GLU A 786 -10.02 -5.79 -17.97
C GLU A 786 -11.38 -6.25 -17.43
N HIS A 787 -11.52 -6.38 -16.11
CA HIS A 787 -12.77 -6.71 -15.43
C HIS A 787 -13.63 -5.49 -15.10
N GLY A 788 -13.23 -4.29 -15.53
CA GLY A 788 -13.90 -3.03 -15.21
C GLY A 788 -13.74 -2.60 -13.74
N VAL A 789 -12.77 -3.13 -13.05
CA VAL A 789 -12.39 -2.73 -11.68
C VAL A 789 -11.39 -1.58 -11.77
N TYR A 790 -11.67 -0.44 -11.13
CA TYR A 790 -10.67 0.62 -11.06
C TYR A 790 -9.70 0.34 -9.93
N ALA A 791 -8.41 0.33 -10.29
CA ALA A 791 -7.31 0.11 -9.37
C ALA A 791 -6.83 1.45 -8.80
N TYR A 792 -6.62 1.51 -7.48
CA TYR A 792 -6.07 2.69 -6.81
C TYR A 792 -4.57 2.54 -6.66
N MET A 793 -3.80 3.15 -7.56
CA MET A 793 -2.35 3.21 -7.35
C MET A 793 -2.04 3.99 -6.07
N LYS A 794 -1.23 3.43 -5.16
CA LYS A 794 -0.96 3.98 -3.83
C LYS A 794 0.49 3.77 -3.39
N HIS A 795 0.99 4.54 -2.41
CA HIS A 795 0.42 5.76 -1.82
C HIS A 795 1.11 6.98 -2.45
N PHE A 796 0.37 7.82 -3.14
CA PHE A 796 0.87 8.92 -3.97
C PHE A 796 1.06 10.20 -3.16
N ALA A 797 2.30 10.60 -2.79
CA ALA A 797 3.57 9.98 -3.08
C ALA A 797 4.57 10.19 -1.91
N LEU A 798 5.79 9.65 -2.02
CA LEU A 798 6.89 9.79 -1.06
C LEU A 798 6.55 9.26 0.36
N ASN A 799 5.76 8.22 0.47
CA ASN A 799 5.45 7.52 1.72
C ASN A 799 6.26 6.23 1.80
N ASP A 800 7.58 6.36 1.93
CA ASP A 800 8.52 5.24 1.86
C ASP A 800 9.01 4.79 3.25
N GLN A 801 8.31 5.20 4.31
CA GLN A 801 8.45 4.74 5.69
C GLN A 801 7.15 4.87 6.45
N GLU A 802 6.98 4.08 7.52
CA GLU A 802 5.81 4.11 8.39
C GLU A 802 5.95 5.07 9.57
N GLY A 803 7.18 5.33 9.99
CA GLY A 803 7.46 6.25 11.08
C GLY A 803 6.98 7.67 10.80
N ASN A 804 6.14 8.20 11.70
CA ASN A 804 5.59 9.57 11.63
C ASN A 804 4.71 9.88 10.41
N ARG A 805 4.38 8.92 9.52
CA ARG A 805 3.59 9.18 8.30
C ARG A 805 2.29 9.95 8.58
N THR A 806 1.66 9.71 9.73
CA THR A 806 0.43 10.38 10.18
C THR A 806 0.67 11.62 11.04
N SER A 807 1.93 12.07 11.17
CA SER A 807 2.33 13.20 12.02
C SER A 807 2.84 14.38 11.17
N MET A 808 2.13 14.72 10.09
CA MET A 808 2.54 15.77 9.14
C MET A 808 4.02 15.64 8.78
N ALA A 809 4.47 14.43 8.44
CA ALA A 809 5.86 14.14 8.15
C ALA A 809 6.32 14.85 6.87
N ALA A 810 7.07 15.94 7.03
CA ALA A 810 7.67 16.67 5.93
C ALA A 810 8.78 15.81 5.31
N THR A 811 8.52 15.27 4.13
CA THR A 811 9.52 14.53 3.35
C THR A 811 10.27 15.54 2.49
N TRP A 812 11.54 15.78 2.84
CA TRP A 812 12.41 16.69 2.11
C TRP A 812 13.18 15.93 1.04
N SER A 813 13.07 16.37 -0.21
CA SER A 813 13.76 15.79 -1.37
C SER A 813 13.89 16.83 -2.48
N ASN A 814 14.91 16.69 -3.33
CA ASN A 814 15.06 17.55 -4.50
C ASN A 814 14.14 17.11 -5.65
N GLU A 815 13.85 18.01 -6.55
CA GLU A 815 12.95 17.80 -7.70
C GLU A 815 13.36 16.59 -8.55
N GLN A 816 14.66 16.40 -8.83
CA GLN A 816 15.16 15.30 -9.64
C GLN A 816 14.83 13.95 -9.00
N ALA A 817 15.13 13.77 -7.71
CA ALA A 817 14.85 12.53 -6.99
C ALA A 817 13.34 12.27 -6.91
N ILE A 818 12.53 13.31 -6.64
CA ILE A 818 11.07 13.18 -6.64
C ILE A 818 10.59 12.60 -7.95
N ARG A 819 11.04 13.12 -9.09
CA ARG A 819 10.57 12.72 -10.43
C ARG A 819 11.13 11.39 -10.92
N GLU A 820 12.45 11.19 -10.76
CA GLU A 820 13.14 10.04 -11.36
C GLU A 820 13.06 8.77 -10.50
N ILE A 821 12.83 8.91 -9.18
CA ILE A 821 12.77 7.79 -8.24
C ILE A 821 11.34 7.60 -7.73
N TYR A 822 10.84 8.54 -6.93
CA TYR A 822 9.62 8.33 -6.14
C TYR A 822 8.31 8.46 -6.92
N LEU A 823 8.27 9.28 -7.97
CA LEU A 823 7.11 9.42 -8.85
C LEU A 823 7.15 8.46 -10.05
N LYS A 824 8.29 7.85 -10.35
CA LYS A 824 8.46 7.02 -11.56
C LYS A 824 7.47 5.85 -11.64
N PRO A 825 7.18 5.08 -10.59
CA PRO A 825 6.20 3.99 -10.67
C PRO A 825 4.79 4.48 -11.03
N PHE A 826 4.41 5.61 -10.47
CA PHE A 826 3.10 6.24 -10.68
C PHE A 826 2.98 6.84 -12.09
N GLU A 827 4.06 7.49 -12.57
CA GLU A 827 4.14 7.99 -13.94
C GLU A 827 3.87 6.87 -14.96
N LEU A 828 4.57 5.74 -14.79
CA LEU A 828 4.39 4.57 -15.65
C LEU A 828 2.97 4.00 -15.56
N SER A 829 2.40 3.92 -14.37
CA SER A 829 1.04 3.42 -14.18
C SER A 829 -0.04 4.30 -14.84
N VAL A 830 0.17 5.61 -14.90
CA VAL A 830 -0.71 6.51 -15.66
C VAL A 830 -0.52 6.33 -17.15
N LYS A 831 0.73 6.33 -17.62
CA LYS A 831 1.04 6.37 -19.06
C LYS A 831 0.87 5.02 -19.75
N ASP A 832 1.22 3.92 -19.09
CA ASP A 832 1.16 2.57 -19.67
C ASP A 832 -0.18 1.88 -19.45
N ALA A 833 -0.79 2.06 -18.28
CA ALA A 833 -2.00 1.34 -17.88
C ALA A 833 -3.28 2.18 -17.91
N ASP A 834 -3.21 3.48 -18.25
CA ASP A 834 -4.35 4.39 -18.21
C ASP A 834 -5.12 4.25 -16.87
N CYS A 835 -4.40 4.32 -15.76
CA CYS A 835 -4.96 4.17 -14.41
C CYS A 835 -6.00 5.28 -14.15
N HIS A 836 -7.14 4.94 -13.54
CA HIS A 836 -8.25 5.87 -13.33
C HIS A 836 -8.56 6.20 -11.86
N ALA A 837 -7.79 5.66 -10.91
CA ALA A 837 -7.94 5.97 -9.49
C ALA A 837 -6.57 6.04 -8.80
N VAL A 838 -6.45 6.94 -7.84
CA VAL A 838 -5.24 7.19 -7.06
C VAL A 838 -5.60 7.29 -5.60
N MET A 839 -4.81 6.70 -4.70
CA MET A 839 -4.86 6.99 -3.29
C MET A 839 -3.66 7.86 -2.91
N SER A 840 -3.92 9.09 -2.44
CA SER A 840 -2.86 9.97 -1.95
C SER A 840 -2.32 9.48 -0.61
N SER A 841 -1.15 10.00 -0.20
CA SER A 841 -0.49 9.56 1.02
C SER A 841 -0.75 10.48 2.22
N PHE A 842 -0.43 9.99 3.43
CA PHE A 842 -0.54 10.76 4.67
C PHE A 842 0.51 11.86 4.81
N ASN A 843 1.74 11.61 4.36
CA ASN A 843 2.90 12.48 4.57
C ASN A 843 2.77 13.83 3.84
N TYR A 844 3.65 14.73 4.22
CA TYR A 844 3.88 15.98 3.51
C TYR A 844 5.05 15.81 2.53
N ILE A 845 4.93 16.41 1.37
CA ILE A 845 6.05 16.66 0.46
C ILE A 845 6.57 18.05 0.84
N GLY A 846 7.76 18.10 1.45
CA GLY A 846 8.23 19.36 2.05
C GLY A 846 7.20 19.98 2.98
N THR A 847 6.67 21.14 2.59
CA THR A 847 5.72 21.92 3.39
C THR A 847 4.25 21.65 3.07
N ARG A 848 3.90 20.71 2.20
CA ARG A 848 2.53 20.48 1.72
C ARG A 848 2.08 19.05 1.88
N TRP A 849 0.89 18.84 2.49
CA TRP A 849 0.29 17.52 2.55
C TRP A 849 0.08 16.94 1.14
N ALA A 850 0.49 15.70 0.88
CA ALA A 850 0.41 15.08 -0.45
C ALA A 850 -1.02 15.09 -1.03
N GLY A 851 -2.05 14.78 -0.22
CA GLY A 851 -3.46 14.86 -0.61
C GLY A 851 -4.02 16.28 -0.76
N GLY A 852 -3.23 17.29 -0.44
CA GLY A 852 -3.55 18.71 -0.62
C GLY A 852 -2.52 19.48 -1.44
N CYS A 853 -1.61 18.80 -2.12
CA CYS A 853 -0.55 19.39 -2.92
C CYS A 853 -1.00 19.62 -4.37
N LYS A 854 -1.30 20.87 -4.71
CA LYS A 854 -1.74 21.24 -6.06
C LYS A 854 -0.70 20.88 -7.12
N GLU A 855 0.56 21.08 -6.83
CA GLU A 855 1.68 20.81 -7.74
C GLU A 855 1.73 19.33 -8.10
N LEU A 856 1.58 18.45 -7.11
CA LEU A 856 1.52 17.02 -7.33
C LEU A 856 0.26 16.59 -8.08
N LEU A 857 -0.93 17.01 -7.59
CA LEU A 857 -2.21 16.45 -8.02
C LEU A 857 -2.76 17.10 -9.31
N LYS A 858 -2.55 18.42 -9.48
CA LYS A 858 -3.06 19.14 -10.67
C LYS A 858 -1.99 19.36 -11.73
N ASN A 859 -0.79 19.77 -11.32
CA ASN A 859 0.23 20.14 -12.30
C ASN A 859 0.93 18.88 -12.86
N VAL A 860 1.45 18.02 -12.01
CA VAL A 860 2.15 16.80 -12.44
C VAL A 860 1.17 15.72 -12.88
N LEU A 861 0.35 15.19 -11.97
CA LEU A 861 -0.53 14.05 -12.25
C LEU A 861 -1.49 14.31 -13.42
N ARG A 862 -2.28 15.39 -13.35
CA ARG A 862 -3.28 15.70 -14.38
C ARG A 862 -2.72 16.52 -15.55
N GLY A 863 -1.83 17.45 -15.25
CA GLY A 863 -1.25 18.34 -16.26
C GLY A 863 -0.19 17.65 -17.12
N GLU A 864 0.92 17.26 -16.50
CA GLU A 864 2.05 16.69 -17.22
C GLU A 864 1.76 15.28 -17.76
N TRP A 865 1.22 14.40 -16.92
CA TRP A 865 0.98 12.99 -17.30
C TRP A 865 -0.37 12.78 -18.00
N GLY A 866 -1.31 13.71 -17.88
CA GLY A 866 -2.62 13.62 -18.53
C GLY A 866 -3.60 12.69 -17.83
N PHE A 867 -3.44 12.40 -16.56
CA PHE A 867 -4.34 11.53 -15.77
C PHE A 867 -5.80 12.00 -15.84
N VAL A 868 -6.69 11.05 -16.17
CA VAL A 868 -8.14 11.24 -16.17
C VAL A 868 -8.78 10.21 -15.23
N GLY A 869 -9.25 10.69 -14.10
CA GLY A 869 -9.81 9.85 -13.04
C GLY A 869 -9.93 10.64 -11.76
N PHE A 870 -10.10 9.96 -10.62
CA PHE A 870 -10.20 10.63 -9.33
C PHE A 870 -9.04 10.26 -8.39
N VAL A 871 -8.77 11.17 -7.46
CA VAL A 871 -7.82 10.99 -6.36
C VAL A 871 -8.60 10.86 -5.06
N GLU A 872 -8.40 9.78 -4.33
CA GLU A 872 -8.89 9.57 -2.97
C GLU A 872 -7.78 9.86 -1.96
N THR A 873 -8.13 10.30 -0.76
CA THR A 873 -7.16 10.38 0.34
C THR A 873 -6.82 9.00 0.88
N ASP A 874 -5.72 8.85 1.61
CA ASP A 874 -5.58 7.76 2.57
C ASP A 874 -6.60 7.96 3.71
N TYR A 875 -6.69 7.04 4.72
CA TYR A 875 -7.74 7.02 5.73
C TYR A 875 -7.93 8.38 6.41
N PHE A 876 -9.10 8.99 6.16
CA PHE A 876 -9.33 10.41 6.34
C PHE A 876 -10.01 10.76 7.66
N GLY A 877 -9.62 11.91 8.22
CA GLY A 877 -10.40 12.59 9.27
C GLY A 877 -10.10 12.18 10.70
N VAL A 878 -9.06 11.39 10.95
CA VAL A 878 -8.71 10.91 12.29
C VAL A 878 -7.49 11.61 12.90
N TYR A 879 -6.69 12.32 12.08
CA TYR A 879 -5.41 12.92 12.52
C TYR A 879 -5.43 14.47 12.65
N GLY A 880 -6.54 15.11 12.32
CA GLY A 880 -6.76 16.55 12.57
C GLY A 880 -6.08 17.53 11.62
N TYR A 881 -5.25 17.08 10.66
CA TYR A 881 -4.58 17.95 9.68
C TYR A 881 -5.11 17.83 8.26
N MET A 882 -5.74 16.71 7.93
CA MET A 882 -6.31 16.48 6.61
C MET A 882 -7.71 17.08 6.54
N THR A 883 -7.97 17.97 5.57
CA THR A 883 -9.29 18.60 5.41
C THR A 883 -9.77 18.57 3.97
N ALA A 884 -11.08 18.38 3.77
CA ALA A 884 -11.69 18.45 2.44
C ALA A 884 -11.57 19.85 1.82
N ASP A 885 -11.56 20.91 2.64
CA ASP A 885 -11.32 22.26 2.16
C ASP A 885 -9.97 22.42 1.46
N GLN A 886 -8.92 21.78 1.99
CA GLN A 886 -7.60 21.76 1.38
C GLN A 886 -7.56 20.79 0.19
N GLY A 887 -7.94 19.52 0.41
CA GLY A 887 -7.83 18.46 -0.60
C GLY A 887 -8.57 18.79 -1.90
N VAL A 888 -9.85 19.14 -1.80
CA VAL A 888 -10.71 19.38 -2.98
C VAL A 888 -10.23 20.57 -3.81
N ARG A 889 -9.78 21.67 -3.16
CA ARG A 889 -9.23 22.82 -3.88
C ARG A 889 -7.97 22.50 -4.67
N ASN A 890 -7.18 21.55 -4.18
CA ASN A 890 -5.88 21.18 -4.71
C ASN A 890 -5.86 19.93 -5.58
N GLY A 891 -7.03 19.29 -5.83
CA GLY A 891 -7.15 18.22 -6.82
C GLY A 891 -7.35 16.82 -6.25
N CYS A 892 -7.55 16.69 -4.92
CA CYS A 892 -8.07 15.47 -4.32
C CYS A 892 -9.60 15.47 -4.41
N ASP A 893 -10.19 14.38 -4.84
CA ASP A 893 -11.60 14.33 -5.22
C ASP A 893 -12.48 13.63 -4.20
N LEU A 894 -11.93 12.69 -3.42
CA LEU A 894 -12.70 11.79 -2.57
C LEU A 894 -12.01 11.62 -1.21
N MET A 895 -12.79 11.68 -0.15
CA MET A 895 -12.29 11.50 1.22
C MET A 895 -12.59 10.08 1.67
N LEU A 896 -11.55 9.29 1.97
CA LEU A 896 -11.69 7.93 2.50
C LEU A 896 -12.21 7.98 3.94
N CYS A 897 -13.49 8.31 4.07
CA CYS A 897 -14.19 8.52 5.33
C CYS A 897 -15.48 7.70 5.37
N THR A 898 -15.66 6.90 6.42
CA THR A 898 -16.83 6.00 6.58
C THR A 898 -17.99 6.64 7.32
N THR A 899 -17.73 7.56 8.25
CA THR A 899 -18.73 8.02 9.23
C THR A 899 -18.90 9.52 9.27
N GLY A 900 -18.35 10.32 8.43
CA GLY A 900 -18.38 11.78 8.47
C GLY A 900 -17.84 12.39 9.78
N ASN A 901 -17.08 13.42 9.65
CA ASN A 901 -16.47 14.17 10.75
C ASN A 901 -16.46 15.68 10.42
N ASP A 902 -15.84 16.49 11.25
CA ASP A 902 -15.80 17.94 11.06
C ASP A 902 -14.92 18.37 9.87
N PHE A 903 -14.15 17.44 9.26
CA PHE A 903 -13.15 17.72 8.23
C PHE A 903 -13.51 17.22 6.83
N ASN A 904 -14.49 16.32 6.70
CA ASN A 904 -14.76 15.59 5.43
C ASN A 904 -15.64 16.36 4.43
N THR A 905 -16.01 17.59 4.71
CA THR A 905 -16.79 18.45 3.81
C THR A 905 -16.10 19.80 3.63
N VAL A 906 -16.30 20.42 2.46
CA VAL A 906 -15.83 21.78 2.20
C VAL A 906 -16.69 22.76 2.98
N THR A 907 -16.13 23.44 3.96
CA THR A 907 -16.85 24.34 4.86
C THR A 907 -16.84 25.79 4.34
N VAL A 908 -15.78 26.19 3.63
CA VAL A 908 -15.66 27.53 3.03
C VAL A 908 -16.17 27.50 1.60
N LEU A 909 -17.47 27.73 1.43
CA LEU A 909 -18.16 27.69 0.13
C LEU A 909 -18.04 29.00 -0.63
N THR A 910 -16.96 29.18 -1.36
CA THR A 910 -16.75 30.26 -2.34
C THR A 910 -17.09 29.77 -3.75
N ASN A 911 -17.11 30.65 -4.76
CA ASN A 911 -17.35 30.23 -6.13
C ASN A 911 -16.26 29.28 -6.63
N SER A 912 -14.99 29.53 -6.30
CA SER A 912 -13.88 28.65 -6.68
C SER A 912 -13.99 27.27 -6.02
N SER A 913 -14.37 27.19 -4.74
CA SER A 913 -14.56 25.91 -4.07
C SER A 913 -15.76 25.12 -4.61
N LYS A 914 -16.84 25.80 -5.02
CA LYS A 914 -17.96 25.15 -5.70
C LYS A 914 -17.55 24.58 -7.06
N GLN A 915 -16.69 25.30 -7.81
CA GLN A 915 -16.12 24.80 -9.06
C GLN A 915 -15.24 23.57 -8.80
N ALA A 916 -14.42 23.57 -7.75
CA ALA A 916 -13.61 22.43 -7.34
C ALA A 916 -14.49 21.22 -6.92
N LEU A 917 -15.58 21.44 -6.16
CA LEU A 917 -16.55 20.40 -5.83
C LEU A 917 -17.18 19.78 -7.09
N ARG A 918 -17.49 20.61 -8.09
CA ARG A 918 -18.04 20.16 -9.37
C ARG A 918 -17.02 19.34 -10.17
N GLU A 919 -15.77 19.79 -10.22
CA GLU A 919 -14.67 19.07 -10.87
C GLU A 919 -14.42 17.71 -10.19
N ALA A 920 -14.29 17.69 -8.86
CA ALA A 920 -14.13 16.46 -8.09
C ALA A 920 -15.28 15.47 -8.31
N SER A 921 -16.52 15.96 -8.28
CA SER A 921 -17.69 15.14 -8.61
C SER A 921 -17.61 14.54 -10.02
N LYS A 922 -17.18 15.33 -11.01
CA LYS A 922 -17.00 14.85 -12.40
C LYS A 922 -15.98 13.72 -12.48
N ASN A 923 -14.82 13.88 -11.82
CA ASN A 923 -13.74 12.89 -11.80
C ASN A 923 -14.22 11.54 -11.25
N ILE A 924 -14.91 11.56 -10.10
CA ILE A 924 -15.51 10.37 -9.51
C ILE A 924 -16.55 9.73 -10.45
N LEU A 925 -17.48 10.53 -10.97
CA LEU A 925 -18.56 10.05 -11.83
C LEU A 925 -18.03 9.45 -13.14
N TYR A 926 -16.98 10.05 -13.72
CA TYR A 926 -16.37 9.54 -14.95
C TYR A 926 -15.77 8.14 -14.77
N THR A 927 -14.99 7.93 -13.73
CA THR A 927 -14.40 6.62 -13.45
C THR A 927 -15.50 5.60 -13.13
N VAL A 928 -16.45 5.96 -12.27
CA VAL A 928 -17.49 5.03 -11.84
C VAL A 928 -18.40 4.60 -12.98
N VAL A 929 -18.83 5.51 -13.89
CA VAL A 929 -19.71 5.15 -15.00
C VAL A 929 -19.04 4.21 -15.99
N ASN A 930 -17.72 4.28 -16.12
CA ASN A 930 -16.94 3.42 -17.01
C ASN A 930 -16.53 2.09 -16.35
N SER A 931 -16.78 1.92 -15.05
CA SER A 931 -16.45 0.71 -14.30
C SER A 931 -17.50 -0.42 -14.48
N ARG A 932 -17.23 -1.57 -13.85
CA ARG A 932 -18.12 -2.72 -13.77
C ARG A 932 -19.49 -2.39 -13.16
N ALA A 933 -19.56 -1.38 -12.28
CA ALA A 933 -20.82 -0.98 -11.65
C ALA A 933 -21.91 -0.60 -12.66
N TYR A 934 -21.52 -0.18 -13.85
CA TYR A 934 -22.42 0.18 -14.95
C TYR A 934 -22.41 -0.84 -16.11
N ALA A 935 -21.85 -2.04 -15.92
CA ALA A 935 -22.09 -3.15 -16.82
C ALA A 935 -23.59 -3.52 -16.82
N ALA A 936 -24.09 -4.02 -17.94
CA ALA A 936 -25.54 -4.21 -18.14
C ALA A 936 -26.19 -5.11 -17.07
N GLU A 937 -25.47 -6.11 -16.60
CA GLU A 937 -25.86 -7.04 -15.54
C GLU A 937 -25.96 -6.39 -14.15
N ASN A 938 -25.22 -5.31 -13.91
CA ASN A 938 -25.09 -4.66 -12.59
C ASN A 938 -25.98 -3.42 -12.45
N LEU A 939 -26.69 -2.97 -13.50
CA LEU A 939 -27.49 -1.75 -13.48
C LEU A 939 -28.68 -1.77 -12.50
N ASN A 940 -29.08 -2.94 -12.00
CA ASN A 940 -30.18 -3.08 -11.03
C ASN A 940 -29.75 -3.99 -9.87
N PRO A 941 -28.88 -3.55 -8.98
CA PRO A 941 -28.34 -4.39 -7.90
C PRO A 941 -29.41 -4.83 -6.87
N GLY A 942 -30.62 -4.29 -6.96
CA GLY A 942 -31.68 -4.55 -5.98
C GLY A 942 -31.49 -3.74 -4.69
N MET A 943 -32.32 -4.06 -3.69
CA MET A 943 -32.23 -3.44 -2.37
C MET A 943 -31.20 -4.20 -1.51
N ALA A 944 -30.44 -3.49 -0.71
CA ALA A 944 -29.53 -4.09 0.26
C ALA A 944 -30.29 -4.98 1.25
N LYS A 945 -29.66 -6.04 1.75
CA LYS A 945 -30.32 -6.99 2.70
C LYS A 945 -30.86 -6.28 3.94
N TRP A 946 -30.13 -5.31 4.49
CA TRP A 946 -30.57 -4.56 5.64
C TRP A 946 -31.78 -3.66 5.34
N GLU A 947 -31.90 -3.10 4.15
CA GLU A 947 -33.06 -2.31 3.72
C GLU A 947 -34.34 -3.17 3.68
N ILE A 948 -34.23 -4.38 3.14
CA ILE A 948 -35.33 -5.35 3.11
C ILE A 948 -35.78 -5.71 4.54
N ILE A 949 -34.83 -5.95 5.44
CA ILE A 949 -35.09 -6.24 6.84
C ILE A 949 -35.78 -5.04 7.52
N MET A 950 -35.26 -3.82 7.28
CA MET A 950 -35.80 -2.58 7.84
C MET A 950 -37.25 -2.35 7.37
N ILE A 951 -37.53 -2.48 6.08
CA ILE A 951 -38.89 -2.37 5.53
C ILE A 951 -39.82 -3.43 6.15
N GLY A 952 -39.35 -4.67 6.29
CA GLY A 952 -40.10 -5.73 6.96
C GLY A 952 -40.42 -5.39 8.42
N ALA A 953 -39.49 -4.83 9.16
CA ALA A 953 -39.69 -4.35 10.53
C ALA A 953 -40.70 -3.19 10.58
N ASP A 954 -40.60 -2.23 9.67
CA ASP A 954 -41.55 -1.09 9.58
C ASP A 954 -42.97 -1.53 9.30
N VAL A 955 -43.15 -2.47 8.39
CA VAL A 955 -44.46 -3.06 8.12
C VAL A 955 -45.06 -3.72 9.37
N LEU A 956 -44.22 -4.48 10.11
CA LEU A 956 -44.66 -5.10 11.36
C LEU A 956 -45.04 -4.07 12.42
N VAL A 957 -44.24 -3.01 12.59
CA VAL A 957 -44.50 -1.92 13.54
C VAL A 957 -45.78 -1.15 13.13
N ALA A 958 -45.94 -0.87 11.84
CA ALA A 958 -47.15 -0.20 11.33
C ALA A 958 -48.40 -1.04 11.63
N LEU A 959 -48.39 -2.34 11.37
CA LEU A 959 -49.49 -3.25 11.69
C LEU A 959 -49.74 -3.30 13.22
N LEU A 960 -48.71 -3.30 14.04
CA LEU A 960 -48.83 -3.25 15.50
C LEU A 960 -49.49 -1.94 15.96
N ILE A 961 -49.04 -0.79 15.44
CA ILE A 961 -49.64 0.52 15.74
C ILE A 961 -51.12 0.52 15.40
N VAL A 962 -51.50 0.07 14.19
CA VAL A 962 -52.91 -0.01 13.75
C VAL A 962 -53.73 -0.92 14.68
N ALA A 963 -53.21 -2.10 15.04
CA ALA A 963 -53.87 -3.02 15.95
C ALA A 963 -54.09 -2.41 17.35
N LEU A 964 -53.07 -1.72 17.87
CA LEU A 964 -53.13 -1.03 19.18
C LEU A 964 -54.06 0.17 19.14
N GLU A 965 -54.15 0.91 18.04
CA GLU A 965 -55.10 1.98 17.83
C GLU A 965 -56.54 1.48 17.86
N ILE A 966 -56.85 0.42 17.08
CA ILE A 966 -58.21 -0.24 17.08
C ILE A 966 -58.55 -0.70 18.50
N LYS A 967 -57.63 -1.32 19.21
CA LYS A 967 -57.80 -1.76 20.61
C LYS A 967 -58.05 -0.59 21.56
N THR A 968 -57.30 0.49 21.39
CA THR A 968 -57.41 1.71 22.20
C THR A 968 -58.81 2.35 21.99
N PHE A 969 -59.23 2.47 20.74
CA PHE A 969 -60.53 3.06 20.39
C PHE A 969 -61.70 2.22 20.87
N LYS A 970 -61.66 0.90 20.68
CA LYS A 970 -62.69 -0.03 21.20
C LYS A 970 -62.77 0.03 22.72
N SER A 971 -61.60 0.05 23.39
CA SER A 971 -61.48 0.14 24.84
C SER A 971 -61.98 1.50 25.40
N TYR A 972 -61.74 2.60 24.65
CA TYR A 972 -62.24 3.91 24.98
C TYR A 972 -63.77 3.94 24.89
N LYS A 973 -64.36 3.46 23.80
CA LYS A 973 -65.83 3.41 23.60
C LYS A 973 -66.54 2.65 24.71
N LYS A 974 -66.04 1.43 25.03
CA LYS A 974 -66.58 0.62 26.09
C LYS A 974 -66.52 1.31 27.48
N ARG A 975 -65.39 1.93 27.82
CA ARG A 975 -65.22 2.64 29.09
C ARG A 975 -66.03 3.93 29.17
N LYS A 976 -66.27 4.57 28.07
CA LYS A 976 -67.12 5.74 27.98
C LYS A 976 -68.57 5.37 28.26
N GLU A 977 -69.04 4.28 27.69
CA GLU A 977 -70.40 3.73 27.97
C GLU A 977 -70.56 3.33 29.44
N GLU A 978 -69.54 2.64 30.01
CA GLU A 978 -69.52 2.30 31.46
C GLU A 978 -69.48 3.55 32.38
N GLU A 979 -68.89 4.65 31.99
CA GLU A 979 -68.82 5.92 32.73
C GLU A 979 -70.16 6.65 32.63
N GLU A 980 -70.87 6.58 31.50
CA GLU A 980 -72.23 7.16 31.27
C GLU A 980 -73.33 6.35 31.96
N GLU A 981 -73.22 5.01 32.06
CA GLU A 981 -74.10 4.19 32.84
C GLU A 981 -73.96 4.32 34.38
N ASN A 982 -72.79 4.75 34.84
CA ASN A 982 -72.55 4.92 36.28
C ASN A 982 -72.62 6.39 36.73
N ALA A 983 -72.97 7.36 35.85
CA ALA A 983 -73.17 8.77 36.18
C ALA A 983 -74.63 9.08 36.36
#